data_3a23176bf9a9b53fac596ce0e2ef892e
#
_entry.id   3a23176bf9a9b53fac596ce0e2ef892e
#
_cell.length_a   1.000
_cell.length_b   1.000
_cell.length_c   1.000
_cell.angle_alpha   90.00
_cell.angle_beta   90.00
_cell.angle_gamma   90.00
#
_symmetry.space_group_name_H-M   'P 1'
#
loop_
_entity.id
_entity.type
_entity.pdbx_description
1 polymer ?
#
loop_
_entity_poly.entity_id
_entity_poly.type
_entity_poly.pdbx_seq_one_letter_code
_entity_poly.pdbx_strand_id
1 'polypeptide(L)'
;MKKKIILVFQILFFILILFLLYKELRNYNIRQIMKVLKQYRISVIFLGIIIASLNYLILTLYDFLALRNEDEKIPLKKVIPISFTAFAFGNSLGFSGVSSTAIRLRLYGALKIPERKIIKISLFAMISFWVGLTLTGAVSGLINKSLYSIPLFILLGLYFWRVPKMKKINIKRNIILRQFLVGFLDWVVASLVLYLFLPVKPDFFLFLEIFCLAQLAGVISNLPGGLGTFEYVFLNLLGSSNGVIAALFIYRVIYYFIPLLGAAGTYVVLEFTSKAEKIAKTYEFLIPSLLAVFSFTCGIVLLISGSIPPELGRILFLKKIIPISVLEASHFLGSVTGVVLILLSYAIKNRINLAYKFTIIALVLGIFSLLFKSINIEAAAVLILALILIIPSKKYFYRKSSIFHNRISMDWVVPIVMVLISSIWLGFFSYKKTDYSSLLWWQFEFQKNAPRVLRTIFAIGIFTFIFSIIKILKPLSNEKYSALKDVEGEVRDIMRYSSDSESNLVYLDDKKIYLSQGRQSFLMYGKSRDTRVVMGDPIGKNDEMSEIIWDFFLETKQSLEQLIFYEVGKNNLNYYLDIGMTILKIGEEALVPLENFSLEGDKKKSLRHTYNKLIKDNYVLEIIKKEDIEQYLDELERISNLWLETKSVREKGFSLGNFSREYLRKFDIAVIKKDEKIYAFANLFLTGTKEEISIDLMRYDVNEAPNGVMDYLFIKLMEYGKANGYKKFNLGMAPLSGIEDKNSGLISLWNKA
;
A
#
# COMPACT_ATOMS: atom_id res chain seq x y z
N MET A 1 -0.12 -16.80 -5.75
CA MET A 1 -0.98 -17.35 -6.81
C MET A 1 -2.41 -16.81 -6.75
N LYS A 2 -3.18 -16.91 -5.66
CA LYS A 2 -4.60 -16.46 -5.57
C LYS A 2 -4.86 -15.03 -6.07
N LYS A 3 -4.02 -14.04 -5.71
CA LYS A 3 -4.20 -12.64 -6.19
C LYS A 3 -4.04 -12.47 -7.70
N LYS A 4 -3.16 -13.23 -8.37
CA LYS A 4 -3.01 -13.18 -9.84
C LYS A 4 -4.22 -13.80 -10.56
N ILE A 5 -4.78 -14.88 -10.02
CA ILE A 5 -5.98 -15.54 -10.58
C ILE A 5 -7.19 -14.60 -10.48
N ILE A 6 -7.40 -13.94 -9.34
CA ILE A 6 -8.48 -12.95 -9.15
C ILE A 6 -8.33 -11.80 -10.16
N LEU A 7 -7.11 -11.31 -10.37
CA LEU A 7 -6.82 -10.24 -11.35
C LEU A 7 -7.21 -10.65 -12.77
N VAL A 8 -6.77 -11.84 -13.21
CA VAL A 8 -7.09 -12.37 -14.55
C VAL A 8 -8.59 -12.51 -14.70
N PHE A 9 -9.27 -13.05 -13.69
CA PHE A 9 -10.73 -13.17 -13.69
C PHE A 9 -11.42 -11.81 -13.82
N GLN A 10 -11.00 -10.77 -13.07
CA GLN A 10 -11.55 -9.43 -13.16
C GLN A 10 -11.38 -8.81 -14.56
N ILE A 11 -10.20 -8.97 -15.17
CA ILE A 11 -9.94 -8.47 -16.53
C ILE A 11 -10.82 -9.21 -17.55
N LEU A 12 -10.88 -10.54 -17.49
CA LEU A 12 -11.71 -11.34 -18.39
C LEU A 12 -13.20 -11.01 -18.24
N PHE A 13 -13.66 -10.87 -17.00
CA PHE A 13 -15.03 -10.47 -16.71
C PHE A 13 -15.34 -9.08 -17.27
N PHE A 14 -14.40 -8.13 -17.12
CA PHE A 14 -14.55 -6.78 -17.68
C PHE A 14 -14.60 -6.80 -19.22
N ILE A 15 -13.76 -7.59 -19.88
CA ILE A 15 -13.79 -7.78 -21.34
C ILE A 15 -15.15 -8.35 -21.77
N LEU A 16 -15.68 -9.34 -21.03
CA LEU A 16 -17.01 -9.89 -21.29
C LEU A 16 -18.09 -8.82 -21.19
N ILE A 17 -18.07 -7.99 -20.15
CA ILE A 17 -19.04 -6.88 -19.99
C ILE A 17 -18.92 -5.87 -21.14
N LEU A 18 -17.72 -5.51 -21.57
CA LEU A 18 -17.52 -4.63 -22.73
C LEU A 18 -18.05 -5.25 -24.02
N PHE A 19 -17.88 -6.56 -24.20
CA PHE A 19 -18.45 -7.29 -25.33
C PHE A 19 -19.99 -7.27 -25.31
N LEU A 20 -20.59 -7.52 -24.16
CA LEU A 20 -22.05 -7.46 -23.99
C LEU A 20 -22.61 -6.04 -24.23
N LEU A 21 -21.92 -5.02 -23.69
CA LEU A 21 -22.26 -3.62 -23.97
C LEU A 21 -22.09 -3.26 -25.45
N TYR A 22 -21.04 -3.77 -26.12
CA TYR A 22 -20.88 -3.55 -27.56
C TYR A 22 -22.05 -4.14 -28.35
N LYS A 23 -22.47 -5.38 -28.02
CA LYS A 23 -23.65 -6.03 -28.65
C LYS A 23 -24.90 -5.19 -28.50
N GLU A 24 -25.12 -4.61 -27.30
CA GLU A 24 -26.29 -3.77 -27.02
C GLU A 24 -26.22 -2.40 -27.69
N LEU A 25 -25.04 -1.75 -27.61
CA LEU A 25 -24.85 -0.39 -28.10
C LEU A 25 -24.51 -0.28 -29.61
N ARG A 26 -24.22 -1.39 -30.28
CA ARG A 26 -23.77 -1.40 -31.68
C ARG A 26 -24.69 -0.66 -32.66
N ASN A 27 -25.99 -0.57 -32.35
CA ASN A 27 -27.01 0.10 -33.20
C ASN A 27 -27.09 1.62 -32.93
N TYR A 28 -26.45 2.12 -31.85
CA TYR A 28 -26.54 3.52 -31.43
C TYR A 28 -25.37 4.35 -31.96
N ASN A 29 -25.60 5.65 -32.19
CA ASN A 29 -24.60 6.57 -32.68
C ASN A 29 -24.22 7.58 -31.60
N ILE A 30 -22.92 7.61 -31.22
CA ILE A 30 -22.38 8.55 -30.23
C ILE A 30 -22.76 9.99 -30.51
N ARG A 31 -22.79 10.42 -31.81
CA ARG A 31 -23.18 11.79 -32.17
C ARG A 31 -24.62 12.10 -31.76
N GLN A 32 -25.52 11.12 -31.87
CA GLN A 32 -26.91 11.29 -31.43
C GLN A 32 -27.02 11.37 -29.91
N ILE A 33 -26.29 10.52 -29.19
CA ILE A 33 -26.21 10.58 -27.72
C ILE A 33 -25.71 11.94 -27.24
N MET A 34 -24.65 12.48 -27.87
CA MET A 34 -24.09 13.81 -27.56
C MET A 34 -25.10 14.94 -27.88
N LYS A 35 -25.92 14.81 -28.92
CA LYS A 35 -27.03 15.76 -29.19
C LYS A 35 -28.04 15.76 -28.05
N VAL A 36 -28.45 14.60 -27.59
CA VAL A 36 -29.41 14.46 -26.45
C VAL A 36 -28.80 15.06 -25.18
N LEU A 37 -27.54 14.83 -24.87
CA LEU A 37 -26.85 15.43 -23.71
C LEU A 37 -26.91 16.96 -23.73
N LYS A 38 -26.76 17.59 -24.90
CA LYS A 38 -26.83 19.05 -25.06
C LYS A 38 -28.27 19.61 -24.94
N GLN A 39 -29.28 18.78 -25.03
CA GLN A 39 -30.70 19.21 -24.90
C GLN A 39 -31.15 19.33 -23.45
N TYR A 40 -30.39 18.78 -22.46
CA TYR A 40 -30.75 18.96 -21.07
C TYR A 40 -30.65 20.42 -20.65
N ARG A 41 -31.70 20.95 -20.06
CA ARG A 41 -31.73 22.33 -19.50
C ARG A 41 -30.78 22.41 -18.31
N ILE A 42 -30.06 23.51 -18.21
CA ILE A 42 -29.12 23.77 -17.11
C ILE A 42 -29.82 23.65 -15.75
N SER A 43 -31.08 24.10 -15.63
CA SER A 43 -31.89 23.98 -14.41
C SER A 43 -32.09 22.53 -13.95
N VAL A 44 -32.25 21.57 -14.90
CA VAL A 44 -32.39 20.15 -14.58
C VAL A 44 -31.07 19.56 -14.10
N ILE A 45 -29.97 20.00 -14.69
CA ILE A 45 -28.62 19.59 -14.24
C ILE A 45 -28.37 20.10 -12.82
N PHE A 46 -28.68 21.36 -12.52
CA PHE A 46 -28.60 21.93 -11.18
C PHE A 46 -29.46 21.18 -10.16
N LEU A 47 -30.70 20.81 -10.54
CA LEU A 47 -31.58 20.02 -9.68
C LEU A 47 -30.95 18.64 -9.40
N GLY A 48 -30.35 17.98 -10.40
CA GLY A 48 -29.65 16.72 -10.22
C GLY A 48 -28.46 16.83 -9.25
N ILE A 49 -27.69 17.93 -9.31
CA ILE A 49 -26.61 18.22 -8.37
C ILE A 49 -27.14 18.43 -6.95
N ILE A 50 -28.26 19.13 -6.78
CA ILE A 50 -28.88 19.34 -5.47
C ILE A 50 -29.34 18.01 -4.88
N ILE A 51 -30.01 17.14 -5.67
CA ILE A 51 -30.46 15.83 -5.21
C ILE A 51 -29.26 14.94 -4.85
N ALA A 52 -28.20 14.95 -5.66
CA ALA A 52 -26.97 14.21 -5.35
C ALA A 52 -26.31 14.73 -4.05
N SER A 53 -26.26 16.06 -3.84
CA SER A 53 -25.73 16.67 -2.62
C SER A 53 -26.55 16.27 -1.39
N LEU A 54 -27.88 16.25 -1.51
CA LEU A 54 -28.79 15.76 -0.46
C LEU A 54 -28.51 14.29 -0.14
N ASN A 55 -28.30 13.45 -1.14
CA ASN A 55 -27.93 12.04 -0.93
C ASN A 55 -26.61 11.91 -0.16
N TYR A 56 -25.57 12.68 -0.50
CA TYR A 56 -24.32 12.67 0.25
C TYR A 56 -24.48 13.16 1.70
N LEU A 57 -25.41 14.05 1.98
CA LEU A 57 -25.78 14.42 3.36
C LEU A 57 -26.47 13.25 4.08
N ILE A 58 -27.33 12.48 3.40
CA ILE A 58 -27.94 11.26 3.95
C ILE A 58 -26.86 10.21 4.25
N LEU A 59 -25.90 9.99 3.36
CA LEU A 59 -24.76 9.10 3.58
C LEU A 59 -23.95 9.47 4.86
N THR A 60 -23.90 10.76 5.20
CA THR A 60 -23.24 11.22 6.43
C THR A 60 -23.92 10.69 7.69
N LEU A 61 -25.25 10.44 7.61
CA LEU A 61 -26.00 9.89 8.74
C LEU A 61 -25.55 8.46 9.09
N TYR A 62 -25.00 7.68 8.16
CA TYR A 62 -24.43 6.37 8.49
C TYR A 62 -23.26 6.49 9.49
N ASP A 63 -22.33 7.41 9.23
CA ASP A 63 -21.21 7.64 10.14
C ASP A 63 -21.69 8.22 11.47
N PHE A 64 -22.70 9.12 11.43
CA PHE A 64 -23.28 9.70 12.63
C PHE A 64 -23.98 8.65 13.52
N LEU A 65 -24.74 7.74 12.94
CA LEU A 65 -25.37 6.64 13.66
C LEU A 65 -24.32 5.66 14.21
N ALA A 66 -23.26 5.38 13.44
CA ALA A 66 -22.17 4.53 13.88
C ALA A 66 -21.43 5.13 15.09
N LEU A 67 -21.13 6.43 15.07
CA LEU A 67 -20.50 7.16 16.18
C LEU A 67 -21.38 7.10 17.42
N ARG A 68 -22.69 7.30 17.27
CA ARG A 68 -23.66 7.16 18.38
C ARG A 68 -23.73 5.75 18.94
N ASN A 69 -23.56 4.73 18.10
CA ASN A 69 -23.50 3.33 18.55
C ASN A 69 -22.25 3.02 19.39
N GLU A 70 -21.14 3.68 19.09
CA GLU A 70 -19.88 3.54 19.83
C GLU A 70 -19.76 4.58 20.97
N ASP A 71 -20.86 5.26 21.32
CA ASP A 71 -20.98 6.27 22.37
C ASP A 71 -20.05 7.49 22.18
N GLU A 72 -19.68 7.80 20.93
CA GLU A 72 -18.87 8.96 20.58
C GLU A 72 -19.74 10.18 20.27
N LYS A 73 -19.49 11.31 20.97
CA LYS A 73 -20.26 12.55 20.85
C LYS A 73 -19.52 13.56 19.97
N ILE A 74 -19.49 13.33 18.65
CA ILE A 74 -18.90 14.26 17.71
C ILE A 74 -20.00 15.12 17.07
N PRO A 75 -19.84 16.45 17.01
CA PRO A 75 -20.83 17.33 16.38
C PRO A 75 -20.90 17.09 14.88
N LEU A 76 -22.11 17.16 14.32
CA LEU A 76 -22.41 16.86 12.91
C LEU A 76 -21.52 17.70 11.95
N LYS A 77 -21.23 18.95 12.30
CA LYS A 77 -20.34 19.85 11.53
C LYS A 77 -18.94 19.25 11.28
N LYS A 78 -18.44 18.38 12.17
CA LYS A 78 -17.16 17.69 11.99
C LYS A 78 -17.31 16.35 11.26
N VAL A 79 -18.46 15.68 11.39
CA VAL A 79 -18.76 14.41 10.74
C VAL A 79 -18.97 14.60 9.24
N ILE A 80 -19.71 15.63 8.82
CA ILE A 80 -20.06 15.89 7.41
C ILE A 80 -18.84 15.87 6.47
N PRO A 81 -17.78 16.69 6.67
CA PRO A 81 -16.65 16.71 5.74
C PRO A 81 -15.87 15.38 5.71
N ILE A 82 -15.78 14.67 6.85
CA ILE A 82 -15.09 13.37 6.94
C ILE A 82 -15.87 12.30 6.18
N SER A 83 -17.15 12.19 6.45
CA SER A 83 -18.04 11.21 5.83
C SER A 83 -18.18 11.47 4.33
N PHE A 84 -18.43 12.74 3.93
CA PHE A 84 -18.49 13.15 2.52
C PHE A 84 -17.23 12.72 1.76
N THR A 85 -16.05 13.03 2.31
CA THR A 85 -14.78 12.66 1.69
C THR A 85 -14.63 11.13 1.60
N ALA A 86 -14.96 10.39 2.67
CA ALA A 86 -14.86 8.94 2.70
C ALA A 86 -15.76 8.26 1.66
N PHE A 87 -17.01 8.74 1.51
CA PHE A 87 -17.95 8.20 0.52
C PHE A 87 -17.62 8.63 -0.91
N ALA A 88 -17.23 9.87 -1.15
CA ALA A 88 -16.85 10.35 -2.48
C ALA A 88 -15.67 9.54 -3.07
N PHE A 89 -14.68 9.23 -2.24
CA PHE A 89 -13.57 8.36 -2.62
C PHE A 89 -13.98 6.89 -2.74
N GLY A 90 -14.73 6.38 -1.77
CA GLY A 90 -15.18 4.99 -1.75
C GLY A 90 -16.00 4.64 -3.00
N ASN A 91 -16.92 5.49 -3.39
CA ASN A 91 -17.78 5.28 -4.54
C ASN A 91 -17.01 5.36 -5.88
N SER A 92 -15.97 6.20 -5.97
CA SER A 92 -15.27 6.47 -7.23
C SER A 92 -14.12 5.51 -7.53
N LEU A 93 -13.38 5.03 -6.49
CA LEU A 93 -12.12 4.30 -6.68
C LEU A 93 -12.25 2.77 -6.79
N GLY A 94 -13.44 2.21 -6.57
CA GLY A 94 -13.59 0.76 -6.39
C GLY A 94 -13.01 0.29 -5.03
N PHE A 95 -13.26 -0.96 -4.64
CA PHE A 95 -12.93 -1.44 -3.29
C PHE A 95 -13.40 -0.46 -2.19
N SER A 96 -14.61 0.03 -2.35
CA SER A 96 -15.19 1.15 -1.58
C SER A 96 -15.03 1.00 -0.05
N GLY A 97 -15.10 -0.22 0.46
CA GLY A 97 -14.91 -0.53 1.87
C GLY A 97 -13.49 -0.23 2.37
N VAL A 98 -12.44 -0.55 1.60
CA VAL A 98 -11.05 -0.37 2.00
C VAL A 98 -10.62 1.10 1.89
N SER A 99 -10.92 1.75 0.76
CA SER A 99 -10.55 3.16 0.53
C SER A 99 -11.28 4.10 1.49
N SER A 100 -12.57 3.90 1.71
CA SER A 100 -13.36 4.70 2.67
C SER A 100 -12.92 4.47 4.12
N THR A 101 -12.54 3.23 4.49
CA THR A 101 -12.01 2.92 5.83
C THR A 101 -10.67 3.60 6.08
N ALA A 102 -9.76 3.59 5.11
CA ALA A 102 -8.46 4.26 5.23
C ALA A 102 -8.61 5.77 5.49
N ILE A 103 -9.58 6.42 4.81
CA ILE A 103 -9.90 7.84 5.02
C ILE A 103 -10.46 8.06 6.44
N ARG A 104 -11.42 7.23 6.89
CA ARG A 104 -11.99 7.33 8.25
C ARG A 104 -10.93 7.11 9.32
N LEU A 105 -10.06 6.11 9.18
CA LEU A 105 -8.96 5.85 10.13
C LEU A 105 -8.10 7.08 10.34
N ARG A 106 -7.80 7.80 9.27
CA ARG A 106 -6.96 9.00 9.37
C ARG A 106 -7.73 10.20 9.94
N LEU A 107 -8.91 10.49 9.40
CA LEU A 107 -9.64 11.71 9.75
C LEU A 107 -10.30 11.65 11.14
N TYR A 108 -10.89 10.51 11.50
CA TYR A 108 -11.40 10.32 12.87
C TYR A 108 -10.26 10.06 13.87
N GLY A 109 -9.15 9.44 13.44
CA GLY A 109 -7.95 9.30 14.27
C GLY A 109 -7.36 10.66 14.67
N ALA A 110 -7.37 11.66 13.78
CA ALA A 110 -6.99 13.03 14.11
C ALA A 110 -7.91 13.69 15.18
N LEU A 111 -9.15 13.19 15.34
CA LEU A 111 -10.05 13.55 16.43
C LEU A 111 -9.86 12.71 17.70
N LYS A 112 -8.76 11.92 17.77
CA LYS A 112 -8.40 11.04 18.89
C LYS A 112 -9.38 9.88 19.14
N ILE A 113 -10.13 9.46 18.10
CA ILE A 113 -10.96 8.25 18.21
C ILE A 113 -10.05 7.02 18.05
N PRO A 114 -10.17 6.00 18.94
CA PRO A 114 -9.39 4.78 18.86
C PRO A 114 -9.62 4.02 17.52
N GLU A 115 -8.56 3.47 16.92
CA GLU A 115 -8.63 2.74 15.63
C GLU A 115 -9.69 1.64 15.62
N ARG A 116 -9.81 0.89 16.72
CA ARG A 116 -10.81 -0.17 16.86
C ARG A 116 -12.25 0.34 16.71
N LYS A 117 -12.56 1.55 17.21
CA LYS A 117 -13.88 2.17 17.03
C LYS A 117 -14.07 2.66 15.60
N ILE A 118 -13.03 3.22 14.96
CA ILE A 118 -13.10 3.69 13.56
C ILE A 118 -13.35 2.53 12.60
N ILE A 119 -12.73 1.37 12.84
CA ILE A 119 -13.00 0.15 12.07
C ILE A 119 -14.48 -0.27 12.21
N LYS A 120 -15.04 -0.20 13.42
CA LYS A 120 -16.47 -0.50 13.64
C LYS A 120 -17.40 0.50 12.94
N ILE A 121 -17.06 1.80 12.94
CA ILE A 121 -17.78 2.83 12.19
C ILE A 121 -17.79 2.50 10.70
N SER A 122 -16.64 2.11 10.14
CA SER A 122 -16.52 1.73 8.75
C SER A 122 -17.32 0.47 8.41
N LEU A 123 -17.28 -0.54 9.27
CA LEU A 123 -18.09 -1.76 9.13
C LEU A 123 -19.58 -1.47 9.22
N PHE A 124 -19.99 -0.60 10.16
CA PHE A 124 -21.38 -0.17 10.27
C PHE A 124 -21.87 0.52 8.98
N ALA A 125 -21.07 1.44 8.42
CA ALA A 125 -21.40 2.12 7.17
C ALA A 125 -21.55 1.12 5.99
N MET A 126 -20.64 0.13 5.91
CA MET A 126 -20.71 -0.94 4.89
C MET A 126 -21.95 -1.81 5.08
N ILE A 127 -22.29 -2.21 6.30
CA ILE A 127 -23.51 -2.97 6.60
C ILE A 127 -24.74 -2.15 6.26
N SER A 128 -24.75 -0.84 6.58
CA SER A 128 -25.88 0.07 6.28
C SER A 128 -26.16 0.19 4.79
N PHE A 129 -25.11 0.23 3.98
CA PHE A 129 -25.24 0.18 2.52
C PHE A 129 -26.00 -1.08 2.06
N TRP A 130 -25.62 -2.27 2.53
CA TRP A 130 -26.28 -3.52 2.17
C TRP A 130 -27.71 -3.60 2.70
N VAL A 131 -27.94 -3.18 3.94
CA VAL A 131 -29.26 -3.15 4.56
C VAL A 131 -30.20 -2.23 3.79
N GLY A 132 -29.73 -1.03 3.41
CA GLY A 132 -30.49 -0.09 2.61
C GLY A 132 -30.85 -0.65 1.24
N LEU A 133 -29.88 -1.22 0.51
CA LEU A 133 -30.11 -1.85 -0.79
C LEU A 133 -31.12 -2.99 -0.71
N THR A 134 -30.97 -3.86 0.30
CA THR A 134 -31.89 -5.00 0.51
C THR A 134 -33.30 -4.51 0.84
N LEU A 135 -33.43 -3.50 1.72
CA LEU A 135 -34.75 -2.95 2.09
C LEU A 135 -35.45 -2.29 0.91
N THR A 136 -34.73 -1.46 0.17
CA THR A 136 -35.28 -0.75 -0.99
C THR A 136 -35.69 -1.74 -2.08
N GLY A 137 -34.85 -2.75 -2.35
CA GLY A 137 -35.19 -3.84 -3.28
C GLY A 137 -36.35 -4.69 -2.82
N ALA A 138 -36.50 -4.96 -1.52
CA ALA A 138 -37.62 -5.70 -0.96
C ALA A 138 -38.92 -4.93 -1.07
N VAL A 139 -38.91 -3.62 -0.74
CA VAL A 139 -40.09 -2.75 -0.83
C VAL A 139 -40.54 -2.57 -2.28
N SER A 140 -39.64 -2.25 -3.21
CA SER A 140 -39.97 -2.09 -4.63
C SER A 140 -40.45 -3.39 -5.23
N GLY A 141 -39.82 -4.52 -4.94
CA GLY A 141 -40.21 -5.83 -5.39
C GLY A 141 -41.59 -6.27 -4.84
N LEU A 142 -41.93 -5.92 -3.58
CA LEU A 142 -43.24 -6.20 -3.03
C LEU A 142 -44.36 -5.45 -3.77
N ILE A 143 -44.14 -4.16 -4.07
CA ILE A 143 -45.11 -3.33 -4.80
C ILE A 143 -45.30 -3.86 -6.22
N ASN A 144 -44.21 -4.30 -6.87
CA ASN A 144 -44.25 -4.90 -8.21
C ASN A 144 -44.65 -6.39 -8.23
N LYS A 145 -45.00 -6.97 -7.06
CA LYS A 145 -45.36 -8.39 -6.88
C LYS A 145 -44.25 -9.37 -7.28
N SER A 146 -43.04 -8.98 -7.13
CA SER A 146 -41.84 -9.82 -7.41
C SER A 146 -41.60 -10.81 -6.27
N LEU A 147 -41.55 -12.12 -6.56
CA LEU A 147 -41.42 -13.21 -5.56
C LEU A 147 -40.16 -13.11 -4.71
N TYR A 148 -39.08 -12.54 -5.21
CA TYR A 148 -37.82 -12.41 -4.45
C TYR A 148 -37.89 -11.39 -3.29
N SER A 149 -38.96 -10.56 -3.22
CA SER A 149 -39.18 -9.65 -2.09
C SER A 149 -39.31 -10.39 -0.75
N ILE A 150 -39.97 -11.58 -0.76
CA ILE A 150 -40.19 -12.37 0.45
C ILE A 150 -38.90 -12.80 1.13
N PRO A 151 -37.95 -13.49 0.48
CA PRO A 151 -36.66 -13.84 1.12
C PRO A 151 -35.86 -12.62 1.56
N LEU A 152 -35.96 -11.47 0.87
CA LEU A 152 -35.29 -10.25 1.31
C LEU A 152 -35.86 -9.71 2.63
N PHE A 153 -37.20 -9.72 2.81
CA PHE A 153 -37.81 -9.34 4.10
C PHE A 153 -37.46 -10.32 5.22
N ILE A 154 -37.39 -11.62 4.95
CA ILE A 154 -36.96 -12.64 5.92
C ILE A 154 -35.51 -12.32 6.36
N LEU A 155 -34.62 -12.00 5.43
CA LEU A 155 -33.23 -11.66 5.72
C LEU A 155 -33.10 -10.39 6.58
N LEU A 156 -33.90 -9.36 6.30
CA LEU A 156 -33.98 -8.14 7.11
C LEU A 156 -34.56 -8.40 8.50
N GLY A 157 -35.56 -9.27 8.61
CA GLY A 157 -36.11 -9.71 9.90
C GLY A 157 -35.06 -10.46 10.75
N LEU A 158 -34.32 -11.36 10.13
CA LEU A 158 -33.20 -12.06 10.78
C LEU A 158 -32.09 -11.10 11.22
N TYR A 159 -31.76 -10.11 10.40
CA TYR A 159 -30.82 -9.05 10.74
C TYR A 159 -31.28 -8.29 11.99
N PHE A 160 -32.53 -7.80 12.01
CA PHE A 160 -33.11 -7.07 13.13
C PHE A 160 -33.14 -7.88 14.44
N TRP A 161 -33.41 -9.18 14.32
CA TRP A 161 -33.52 -10.06 15.50
C TRP A 161 -32.17 -10.52 16.04
N ARG A 162 -31.20 -10.83 15.15
CA ARG A 162 -29.94 -11.52 15.52
C ARG A 162 -28.81 -10.56 15.83
N VAL A 163 -28.69 -9.45 15.11
CA VAL A 163 -27.54 -8.55 15.22
C VAL A 163 -27.42 -7.85 16.58
N PRO A 164 -28.49 -7.41 17.25
CA PRO A 164 -28.37 -6.84 18.61
C PRO A 164 -27.82 -7.82 19.66
N LYS A 165 -27.93 -9.13 19.39
CA LYS A 165 -27.48 -10.19 20.29
C LYS A 165 -26.02 -10.61 20.04
N MET A 166 -25.38 -10.13 18.97
CA MET A 166 -24.02 -10.49 18.61
C MET A 166 -23.00 -9.68 19.39
N LYS A 167 -22.26 -10.28 20.35
CA LYS A 167 -21.22 -9.62 21.16
C LYS A 167 -20.15 -8.85 20.34
N LYS A 168 -19.85 -9.28 19.12
CA LYS A 168 -18.82 -8.63 18.26
C LYS A 168 -19.31 -7.36 17.55
N ILE A 169 -20.60 -7.27 17.19
CA ILE A 169 -21.16 -6.17 16.38
C ILE A 169 -22.01 -5.24 17.25
N ASN A 170 -22.80 -5.78 18.18
CA ASN A 170 -23.60 -5.10 19.22
C ASN A 170 -24.22 -3.74 18.79
N ILE A 171 -25.14 -3.77 17.83
CA ILE A 171 -25.86 -2.57 17.39
C ILE A 171 -27.18 -2.46 18.19
N LYS A 172 -27.42 -1.28 18.81
CA LYS A 172 -28.61 -1.00 19.60
C LYS A 172 -29.88 -1.04 18.69
N ARG A 173 -30.99 -1.64 19.13
CA ARG A 173 -32.20 -1.82 18.30
C ARG A 173 -32.76 -0.50 17.70
N ASN A 174 -32.79 0.56 18.49
CA ASN A 174 -33.21 1.90 18.01
C ASN A 174 -32.29 2.47 16.94
N ILE A 175 -31.02 2.08 16.91
CA ILE A 175 -30.08 2.45 15.85
C ILE A 175 -30.37 1.64 14.57
N ILE A 176 -30.74 0.36 14.68
CA ILE A 176 -31.13 -0.46 13.51
C ILE A 176 -32.38 0.11 12.84
N LEU A 177 -33.40 0.54 13.60
CA LEU A 177 -34.59 1.17 13.01
C LEU A 177 -34.23 2.46 12.24
N ARG A 178 -33.37 3.30 12.81
CA ARG A 178 -32.87 4.50 12.12
C ARG A 178 -32.01 4.15 10.90
N GLN A 179 -31.22 3.07 10.99
CA GLN A 179 -30.41 2.55 9.87
C GLN A 179 -31.31 2.10 8.70
N PHE A 180 -32.44 1.45 8.97
CA PHE A 180 -33.41 1.08 7.95
C PHE A 180 -33.99 2.32 7.25
N LEU A 181 -34.41 3.34 8.03
CA LEU A 181 -34.95 4.59 7.49
C LEU A 181 -33.91 5.32 6.64
N VAL A 182 -32.71 5.53 7.18
CA VAL A 182 -31.63 6.22 6.47
C VAL A 182 -31.20 5.44 5.22
N GLY A 183 -31.12 4.10 5.31
CA GLY A 183 -30.77 3.25 4.19
C GLY A 183 -31.79 3.29 3.05
N PHE A 184 -33.08 3.27 3.40
CA PHE A 184 -34.16 3.42 2.39
C PHE A 184 -34.10 4.79 1.71
N LEU A 185 -33.99 5.87 2.51
CA LEU A 185 -33.87 7.23 1.97
C LEU A 185 -32.65 7.42 1.07
N ASP A 186 -31.53 6.85 1.45
CA ASP A 186 -30.28 6.90 0.67
C ASP A 186 -30.51 6.35 -0.75
N TRP A 187 -31.02 5.12 -0.85
CA TRP A 187 -31.21 4.47 -2.15
C TRP A 187 -32.34 5.10 -2.98
N VAL A 188 -33.41 5.57 -2.35
CA VAL A 188 -34.48 6.31 -3.04
C VAL A 188 -33.91 7.62 -3.62
N VAL A 189 -33.19 8.42 -2.82
CA VAL A 189 -32.64 9.70 -3.29
C VAL A 189 -31.55 9.50 -4.34
N ALA A 190 -30.69 8.47 -4.17
CA ALA A 190 -29.69 8.11 -5.18
C ALA A 190 -30.32 7.75 -6.53
N SER A 191 -31.44 6.98 -6.51
CA SER A 191 -32.17 6.60 -7.72
C SER A 191 -32.84 7.78 -8.40
N LEU A 192 -33.36 8.75 -7.63
CA LEU A 192 -34.01 9.96 -8.17
C LEU A 192 -33.05 10.79 -9.05
N VAL A 193 -31.73 10.77 -8.76
CA VAL A 193 -30.74 11.46 -9.62
C VAL A 193 -30.79 10.91 -11.04
N LEU A 194 -30.83 9.58 -11.22
CA LEU A 194 -30.90 8.96 -12.54
C LEU A 194 -32.30 9.12 -13.14
N TYR A 195 -33.37 8.93 -12.34
CA TYR A 195 -34.76 9.05 -12.76
C TYR A 195 -35.06 10.42 -13.37
N LEU A 196 -34.49 11.48 -12.82
CA LEU A 196 -34.64 12.86 -13.31
C LEU A 196 -34.26 13.02 -14.79
N PHE A 197 -33.24 12.29 -15.25
CA PHE A 197 -32.68 12.41 -16.60
C PHE A 197 -33.27 11.41 -17.61
N LEU A 198 -34.14 10.50 -17.20
CA LEU A 198 -34.76 9.55 -18.14
C LEU A 198 -35.68 10.27 -19.10
N PRO A 199 -35.62 9.95 -20.41
CA PRO A 199 -36.47 10.58 -21.43
C PRO A 199 -37.95 10.17 -21.31
N VAL A 200 -38.19 8.93 -20.93
CA VAL A 200 -39.53 8.40 -20.60
C VAL A 200 -39.44 7.88 -19.17
N LYS A 201 -40.33 8.34 -18.33
CA LYS A 201 -40.37 7.95 -16.91
C LYS A 201 -41.25 6.72 -16.75
N PRO A 202 -40.67 5.55 -16.46
CA PRO A 202 -41.44 4.36 -16.10
C PRO A 202 -42.10 4.57 -14.73
N ASP A 203 -42.94 3.62 -14.30
CA ASP A 203 -43.40 3.58 -12.91
C ASP A 203 -42.19 3.65 -11.97
N PHE A 204 -42.29 4.48 -10.93
CA PHE A 204 -41.18 4.77 -10.06
C PHE A 204 -40.69 3.52 -9.29
N PHE A 205 -41.58 2.67 -8.84
CA PHE A 205 -41.19 1.47 -8.09
C PHE A 205 -40.57 0.40 -9.00
N LEU A 206 -41.04 0.28 -10.25
CA LEU A 206 -40.39 -0.56 -11.25
C LEU A 206 -39.00 -0.05 -11.58
N PHE A 207 -38.83 1.26 -11.76
CA PHE A 207 -37.51 1.87 -11.96
C PHE A 207 -36.61 1.64 -10.76
N LEU A 208 -37.08 1.80 -9.53
CA LEU A 208 -36.33 1.61 -8.29
C LEU A 208 -35.86 0.16 -8.14
N GLU A 209 -36.70 -0.80 -8.52
CA GLU A 209 -36.34 -2.22 -8.56
C GLU A 209 -35.18 -2.49 -9.53
N ILE A 210 -35.29 -1.99 -10.78
CA ILE A 210 -34.25 -2.10 -11.81
C ILE A 210 -32.94 -1.43 -11.32
N PHE A 211 -33.06 -0.26 -10.69
CA PHE A 211 -31.93 0.46 -10.15
C PHE A 211 -31.19 -0.35 -9.06
N CYS A 212 -31.93 -0.96 -8.13
CA CYS A 212 -31.36 -1.82 -7.08
C CYS A 212 -30.66 -3.06 -7.66
N LEU A 213 -31.26 -3.71 -8.67
CA LEU A 213 -30.65 -4.86 -9.35
C LEU A 213 -29.37 -4.47 -10.11
N ALA A 214 -29.39 -3.33 -10.80
CA ALA A 214 -28.22 -2.83 -11.49
C ALA A 214 -27.07 -2.46 -10.52
N GLN A 215 -27.40 -1.86 -9.37
CA GLN A 215 -26.42 -1.57 -8.31
C GLN A 215 -25.87 -2.84 -7.68
N LEU A 216 -26.71 -3.83 -7.41
CA LEU A 216 -26.29 -5.13 -6.90
C LEU A 216 -25.28 -5.79 -7.86
N ALA A 217 -25.59 -5.82 -9.15
CA ALA A 217 -24.69 -6.34 -10.18
C ALA A 217 -23.37 -5.55 -10.24
N GLY A 218 -23.45 -4.21 -10.16
CA GLY A 218 -22.29 -3.33 -10.13
C GLY A 218 -21.36 -3.61 -8.96
N VAL A 219 -21.91 -3.82 -7.75
CA VAL A 219 -21.12 -4.12 -6.55
C VAL A 219 -20.51 -5.52 -6.61
N ILE A 220 -21.26 -6.53 -7.04
CA ILE A 220 -20.80 -7.92 -7.19
C ILE A 220 -19.65 -8.00 -8.21
N SER A 221 -19.71 -7.20 -9.29
CA SER A 221 -18.67 -7.15 -10.32
C SER A 221 -17.30 -6.71 -9.78
N ASN A 222 -17.28 -6.02 -8.64
CA ASN A 222 -16.08 -5.44 -8.02
C ASN A 222 -15.27 -4.53 -8.97
N LEU A 223 -15.91 -4.02 -10.02
CA LEU A 223 -15.34 -3.05 -10.94
C LEU A 223 -15.40 -1.64 -10.33
N PRO A 224 -14.45 -0.73 -10.64
CA PRO A 224 -14.47 0.64 -10.15
C PRO A 224 -15.81 1.32 -10.46
N GLY A 225 -16.54 1.72 -9.40
CA GLY A 225 -17.89 2.31 -9.54
C GLY A 225 -18.93 1.43 -10.23
N GLY A 226 -18.70 0.10 -10.37
CA GLY A 226 -19.59 -0.81 -11.13
C GLY A 226 -19.65 -0.51 -12.63
N LEU A 227 -18.60 0.15 -13.19
CA LEU A 227 -18.56 0.55 -14.60
C LEU A 227 -18.82 -0.61 -15.56
N GLY A 228 -19.70 -0.38 -16.51
CA GLY A 228 -20.10 -1.35 -17.53
C GLY A 228 -21.20 -2.30 -17.07
N THR A 229 -21.08 -2.87 -15.86
CA THR A 229 -22.06 -3.84 -15.35
C THR A 229 -23.39 -3.19 -14.98
N PHE A 230 -23.35 -2.05 -14.27
CA PHE A 230 -24.53 -1.27 -13.94
C PHE A 230 -25.26 -0.83 -15.20
N GLU A 231 -24.55 -0.27 -16.17
CA GLU A 231 -25.10 0.20 -17.43
C GLU A 231 -25.71 -0.96 -18.23
N TYR A 232 -25.02 -2.08 -18.33
CA TYR A 232 -25.49 -3.25 -19.08
C TYR A 232 -26.80 -3.78 -18.49
N VAL A 233 -26.87 -4.00 -17.17
CA VAL A 233 -28.10 -4.50 -16.51
C VAL A 233 -29.23 -3.51 -16.70
N PHE A 234 -28.97 -2.21 -16.55
CA PHE A 234 -29.94 -1.15 -16.67
C PHE A 234 -30.51 -1.06 -18.08
N LEU A 235 -29.64 -1.08 -19.10
CA LEU A 235 -30.08 -1.04 -20.52
C LEU A 235 -30.86 -2.28 -20.94
N ASN A 236 -30.53 -3.44 -20.38
CA ASN A 236 -31.18 -4.69 -20.69
C ASN A 236 -32.62 -4.75 -20.10
N LEU A 237 -32.79 -4.24 -18.87
CA LEU A 237 -34.11 -4.30 -18.18
C LEU A 237 -35.01 -3.14 -18.52
N LEU A 238 -34.50 -1.93 -18.71
CA LEU A 238 -35.32 -0.75 -19.05
C LEU A 238 -35.43 -0.53 -20.55
N GLY A 239 -34.64 -1.18 -21.35
CA GLY A 239 -34.51 -0.96 -22.78
C GLY A 239 -33.47 0.11 -23.13
N SER A 240 -32.88 -0.05 -24.32
CA SER A 240 -31.81 0.82 -24.80
C SER A 240 -32.40 1.91 -25.72
N SER A 241 -32.04 3.16 -25.44
CA SER A 241 -32.33 4.32 -26.29
C SER A 241 -31.22 5.36 -26.17
N ASN A 242 -31.05 6.27 -27.13
CA ASN A 242 -30.07 7.37 -27.03
C ASN A 242 -30.30 8.21 -25.77
N GLY A 243 -31.54 8.38 -25.33
CA GLY A 243 -31.89 9.13 -24.12
C GLY A 243 -31.51 8.40 -22.82
N VAL A 244 -31.75 7.10 -22.75
CA VAL A 244 -31.36 6.29 -21.56
C VAL A 244 -29.83 6.24 -21.42
N ILE A 245 -29.09 6.08 -22.53
CA ILE A 245 -27.64 6.09 -22.53
C ILE A 245 -27.10 7.46 -22.08
N ALA A 246 -27.72 8.56 -22.56
CA ALA A 246 -27.35 9.92 -22.13
C ALA A 246 -27.65 10.14 -20.64
N ALA A 247 -28.78 9.65 -20.13
CA ALA A 247 -29.16 9.72 -18.71
C ALA A 247 -28.15 8.97 -17.82
N LEU A 248 -27.72 7.77 -18.20
CA LEU A 248 -26.70 7.01 -17.49
C LEU A 248 -25.36 7.75 -17.44
N PHE A 249 -24.96 8.38 -18.54
CA PHE A 249 -23.72 9.16 -18.59
C PHE A 249 -23.77 10.38 -17.66
N ILE A 250 -24.86 11.19 -17.72
CA ILE A 250 -24.98 12.37 -16.87
C ILE A 250 -25.09 12.02 -15.39
N TYR A 251 -25.75 10.88 -15.07
CA TYR A 251 -25.80 10.32 -13.73
C TYR A 251 -24.38 10.04 -13.18
N ARG A 252 -23.50 9.42 -13.99
CA ARG A 252 -22.09 9.18 -13.59
C ARG A 252 -21.35 10.46 -13.31
N VAL A 253 -21.56 11.50 -14.11
CA VAL A 253 -20.92 12.79 -13.89
C VAL A 253 -21.41 13.43 -12.59
N ILE A 254 -22.72 13.47 -12.36
CA ILE A 254 -23.33 14.16 -11.22
C ILE A 254 -23.12 13.40 -9.91
N TYR A 255 -23.27 12.08 -9.92
CA TYR A 255 -23.27 11.28 -8.70
C TYR A 255 -21.88 10.80 -8.26
N TYR A 256 -20.93 10.67 -9.18
CA TYR A 256 -19.56 10.20 -8.88
C TYR A 256 -18.51 11.28 -9.07
N PHE A 257 -18.49 11.93 -10.23
CA PHE A 257 -17.41 12.84 -10.59
C PHE A 257 -17.49 14.18 -9.86
N ILE A 258 -18.67 14.81 -9.79
CA ILE A 258 -18.86 16.11 -9.10
C ILE A 258 -18.56 16.00 -7.59
N PRO A 259 -19.06 14.99 -6.84
CA PRO A 259 -18.69 14.82 -5.43
C PRO A 259 -17.19 14.58 -5.21
N LEU A 260 -16.52 13.87 -6.12
CA LEU A 260 -15.07 13.69 -6.06
C LEU A 260 -14.33 15.03 -6.24
N LEU A 261 -14.79 15.89 -7.17
CA LEU A 261 -14.29 17.26 -7.34
C LEU A 261 -14.55 18.10 -6.08
N GLY A 262 -15.75 17.99 -5.51
CA GLY A 262 -16.12 18.68 -4.27
C GLY A 262 -15.24 18.29 -3.08
N ALA A 263 -14.95 16.99 -2.93
CA ALA A 263 -14.03 16.49 -1.90
C ALA A 263 -12.61 17.02 -2.08
N ALA A 264 -12.16 17.22 -3.30
CA ALA A 264 -10.89 17.88 -3.60
C ALA A 264 -10.93 19.40 -3.41
N GLY A 265 -12.06 20.04 -3.79
CA GLY A 265 -12.27 21.48 -3.60
C GLY A 265 -12.25 21.90 -2.13
N THR A 266 -12.80 21.08 -1.22
CA THR A 266 -12.72 21.32 0.23
C THR A 266 -11.28 21.45 0.70
N TYR A 267 -10.35 20.69 0.11
CA TYR A 267 -8.94 20.82 0.40
C TYR A 267 -8.35 22.18 -0.04
N VAL A 268 -8.64 22.61 -1.27
CA VAL A 268 -8.13 23.90 -1.80
C VAL A 268 -8.56 25.06 -0.90
N VAL A 269 -9.83 25.09 -0.50
CA VAL A 269 -10.36 26.13 0.39
C VAL A 269 -9.64 26.10 1.75
N LEU A 270 -9.34 24.93 2.28
CA LEU A 270 -8.64 24.76 3.56
C LEU A 270 -7.17 25.21 3.49
N GLU A 271 -6.49 25.02 2.37
CA GLU A 271 -5.08 25.44 2.19
C GLU A 271 -4.93 26.96 2.09
N PHE A 272 -5.93 27.66 1.52
CA PHE A 272 -5.87 29.12 1.31
C PHE A 272 -6.44 29.94 2.49
N THR A 273 -7.09 29.33 3.47
CA THR A 273 -7.63 30.04 4.63
C THR A 273 -6.76 29.83 5.88
N SER A 274 -6.11 30.90 6.36
CA SER A 274 -5.14 30.91 7.48
C SER A 274 -5.67 30.41 8.85
N LYS A 275 -6.96 30.17 9.02
CA LYS A 275 -7.56 29.52 10.20
C LYS A 275 -7.51 27.99 10.12
N ALA A 276 -6.99 27.44 9.04
CA ALA A 276 -7.07 26.01 8.70
C ALA A 276 -5.78 25.23 8.91
N GLU A 277 -4.72 25.82 9.46
CA GLU A 277 -3.42 25.15 9.60
C GLU A 277 -3.52 23.81 10.37
N LYS A 278 -4.38 23.74 11.37
CA LYS A 278 -4.63 22.52 12.15
C LYS A 278 -5.46 21.49 11.35
N ILE A 279 -6.37 21.96 10.50
CA ILE A 279 -7.24 21.12 9.66
C ILE A 279 -6.49 20.71 8.38
N ALA A 280 -5.69 21.61 7.81
CA ALA A 280 -4.83 21.33 6.66
C ALA A 280 -3.85 20.19 6.95
N LYS A 281 -3.19 20.18 8.11
CA LYS A 281 -2.33 19.05 8.55
C LYS A 281 -3.08 17.73 8.61
N THR A 282 -4.37 17.73 8.92
CA THR A 282 -5.20 16.52 9.00
C THR A 282 -5.48 15.93 7.61
N TYR A 283 -5.58 16.76 6.56
CA TYR A 283 -5.85 16.31 5.19
C TYR A 283 -4.59 16.12 4.33
N GLU A 284 -3.42 16.50 4.81
CA GLU A 284 -2.13 16.40 4.09
C GLU A 284 -1.84 15.02 3.48
N PHE A 285 -2.27 13.95 4.15
CA PHE A 285 -2.04 12.60 3.65
C PHE A 285 -2.89 12.24 2.43
N LEU A 286 -4.07 12.89 2.26
CA LEU A 286 -5.00 12.60 1.16
C LEU A 286 -4.56 13.26 -0.15
N ILE A 287 -3.79 14.36 -0.08
CA ILE A 287 -3.44 15.17 -1.24
C ILE A 287 -2.79 14.38 -2.37
N PRO A 288 -1.73 13.59 -2.12
CA PRO A 288 -1.13 12.82 -3.20
C PRO A 288 -2.10 11.81 -3.82
N SER A 289 -2.99 11.22 -3.01
CA SER A 289 -4.02 10.28 -3.50
C SER A 289 -5.09 10.99 -4.32
N LEU A 290 -5.54 12.16 -3.90
CA LEU A 290 -6.47 13.03 -4.64
C LEU A 290 -5.89 13.44 -5.98
N LEU A 291 -4.68 14.00 -5.97
CA LEU A 291 -3.99 14.44 -7.18
C LEU A 291 -3.69 13.27 -8.13
N ALA A 292 -3.44 12.08 -7.59
CA ALA A 292 -3.29 10.87 -8.39
C ALA A 292 -4.60 10.51 -9.12
N VAL A 293 -5.75 10.58 -8.42
CA VAL A 293 -7.07 10.35 -9.04
C VAL A 293 -7.38 11.42 -10.08
N PHE A 294 -7.08 12.69 -9.81
CA PHE A 294 -7.23 13.77 -10.81
C PHE A 294 -6.36 13.54 -12.04
N SER A 295 -5.07 13.22 -11.86
CA SER A 295 -4.17 12.91 -12.96
C SER A 295 -4.69 11.72 -13.79
N PHE A 296 -5.16 10.66 -13.12
CA PHE A 296 -5.76 9.49 -13.75
C PHE A 296 -7.01 9.87 -14.56
N THR A 297 -7.91 10.67 -13.98
CA THR A 297 -9.13 11.15 -14.66
C THR A 297 -8.80 12.05 -15.85
N CYS A 298 -7.83 12.95 -15.75
CA CYS A 298 -7.37 13.76 -16.88
C CYS A 298 -6.84 12.86 -18.02
N GLY A 299 -6.13 11.80 -17.69
CA GLY A 299 -5.70 10.82 -18.67
C GLY A 299 -6.86 10.12 -19.38
N ILE A 300 -7.91 9.72 -18.63
CA ILE A 300 -9.15 9.17 -19.20
C ILE A 300 -9.82 10.18 -20.14
N VAL A 301 -9.98 11.42 -19.70
CA VAL A 301 -10.60 12.50 -20.51
C VAL A 301 -9.86 12.69 -21.83
N LEU A 302 -8.54 12.69 -21.83
CA LEU A 302 -7.72 12.77 -23.05
C LEU A 302 -7.90 11.56 -23.95
N LEU A 303 -7.92 10.35 -23.41
CA LEU A 303 -8.13 9.13 -24.19
C LEU A 303 -9.53 9.06 -24.81
N ILE A 304 -10.57 9.38 -24.03
CA ILE A 304 -11.96 9.44 -24.52
C ILE A 304 -12.08 10.51 -25.61
N SER A 305 -11.52 11.69 -25.38
CA SER A 305 -11.48 12.75 -26.40
C SER A 305 -10.74 12.27 -27.66
N GLY A 306 -9.69 11.45 -27.51
CA GLY A 306 -8.97 10.79 -28.61
C GLY A 306 -9.84 9.79 -29.40
N SER A 307 -10.71 9.09 -28.72
CA SER A 307 -11.53 8.00 -29.27
C SER A 307 -12.83 8.48 -29.90
N ILE A 308 -13.31 9.69 -29.58
CA ILE A 308 -14.57 10.25 -30.12
C ILE A 308 -14.29 11.18 -31.28
N PRO A 309 -15.05 11.07 -32.42
CA PRO A 309 -14.92 12.00 -33.53
C PRO A 309 -15.29 13.43 -33.11
N PRO A 310 -14.48 14.43 -33.47
CA PRO A 310 -14.78 15.81 -33.13
C PRO A 310 -15.98 16.38 -33.92
N GLU A 311 -16.59 17.44 -33.39
CA GLU A 311 -17.70 18.14 -34.05
C GLU A 311 -17.24 18.77 -35.39
N LEU A 312 -18.00 18.52 -36.47
CA LEU A 312 -17.67 19.01 -37.80
C LEU A 312 -17.53 20.53 -37.87
N GLY A 313 -18.37 21.28 -37.15
CA GLY A 313 -18.32 22.75 -37.14
C GLY A 313 -17.01 23.29 -36.52
N ARG A 314 -16.55 22.70 -35.43
CA ARG A 314 -15.30 23.08 -34.74
C ARG A 314 -14.05 22.76 -35.62
N ILE A 315 -14.09 21.62 -36.31
CA ILE A 315 -12.99 21.24 -37.23
C ILE A 315 -12.94 22.18 -38.43
N LEU A 316 -14.07 22.52 -39.05
CA LEU A 316 -14.11 23.43 -40.18
C LEU A 316 -13.59 24.81 -39.83
N PHE A 317 -13.86 25.31 -38.65
CA PHE A 317 -13.31 26.55 -38.12
C PHE A 317 -11.78 26.46 -37.94
N LEU A 318 -11.28 25.39 -37.29
CA LEU A 318 -9.84 25.19 -37.09
C LEU A 318 -9.05 25.03 -38.35
N LYS A 319 -9.60 24.32 -39.36
CA LYS A 319 -8.95 24.17 -40.71
C LYS A 319 -8.68 25.47 -41.45
N LYS A 320 -9.41 26.54 -41.09
CA LYS A 320 -9.18 27.88 -41.64
C LYS A 320 -7.95 28.58 -41.04
N ILE A 321 -7.55 28.17 -39.82
CA ILE A 321 -6.54 28.86 -39.02
C ILE A 321 -5.27 28.02 -38.88
N ILE A 322 -5.40 26.69 -38.83
CA ILE A 322 -4.31 25.76 -38.49
C ILE A 322 -4.14 24.70 -39.56
N PRO A 323 -2.89 24.37 -39.97
CA PRO A 323 -2.60 23.30 -40.94
C PRO A 323 -3.12 21.94 -40.42
N ILE A 324 -3.55 21.09 -41.34
CA ILE A 324 -4.10 19.75 -41.02
C ILE A 324 -3.09 18.89 -40.27
N SER A 325 -1.79 19.01 -40.60
CA SER A 325 -0.70 18.30 -39.89
C SER A 325 -0.62 18.63 -38.40
N VAL A 326 -0.81 19.89 -38.00
CA VAL A 326 -0.81 20.31 -36.61
C VAL A 326 -2.03 19.74 -35.86
N LEU A 327 -3.19 19.70 -36.54
CA LEU A 327 -4.42 19.17 -35.99
C LEU A 327 -4.31 17.64 -35.75
N GLU A 328 -3.66 16.92 -36.65
CA GLU A 328 -3.41 15.47 -36.49
C GLU A 328 -2.33 15.16 -35.46
N ALA A 329 -1.23 15.93 -35.46
CA ALA A 329 -0.20 15.84 -34.42
C ALA A 329 -0.76 16.09 -33.03
N SER A 330 -1.65 17.08 -32.86
CA SER A 330 -2.32 17.37 -31.61
C SER A 330 -3.21 16.23 -31.14
N HIS A 331 -3.88 15.54 -32.05
CA HIS A 331 -4.69 14.37 -31.72
C HIS A 331 -3.84 13.21 -31.20
N PHE A 332 -2.71 12.92 -31.84
CA PHE A 332 -1.76 11.90 -31.44
C PHE A 332 -1.14 12.26 -30.08
N LEU A 333 -0.66 13.50 -29.93
CA LEU A 333 -0.06 14.01 -28.70
C LEU A 333 -1.03 13.90 -27.50
N GLY A 334 -2.31 14.24 -27.69
CA GLY A 334 -3.32 14.13 -26.66
C GLY A 334 -3.51 12.70 -26.14
N SER A 335 -3.50 11.73 -27.05
CA SER A 335 -3.65 10.32 -26.67
C SER A 335 -2.43 9.79 -25.92
N VAL A 336 -1.21 10.10 -26.40
CA VAL A 336 0.04 9.75 -25.70
C VAL A 336 0.07 10.40 -24.32
N THR A 337 -0.22 11.68 -24.24
CA THR A 337 -0.27 12.43 -22.96
C THR A 337 -1.30 11.83 -22.00
N GLY A 338 -2.44 11.36 -22.50
CA GLY A 338 -3.45 10.65 -21.71
C GLY A 338 -2.89 9.38 -21.05
N VAL A 339 -2.18 8.54 -21.79
CA VAL A 339 -1.51 7.35 -21.23
C VAL A 339 -0.45 7.74 -20.21
N VAL A 340 0.37 8.76 -20.52
CA VAL A 340 1.40 9.28 -19.59
C VAL A 340 0.78 9.70 -18.27
N LEU A 341 -0.31 10.47 -18.27
CA LEU A 341 -0.99 10.92 -17.06
C LEU A 341 -1.54 9.76 -16.23
N ILE A 342 -2.10 8.73 -16.88
CA ILE A 342 -2.57 7.51 -16.20
C ILE A 342 -1.41 6.80 -15.50
N LEU A 343 -0.27 6.65 -16.15
CA LEU A 343 0.91 5.99 -15.56
C LEU A 343 1.54 6.84 -14.44
N LEU A 344 1.64 8.15 -14.65
CA LEU A 344 2.18 9.08 -13.66
C LEU A 344 1.30 9.16 -12.40
N SER A 345 0.00 8.88 -12.50
CA SER A 345 -0.92 8.92 -11.36
C SER A 345 -0.47 8.01 -10.21
N TYR A 346 0.09 6.84 -10.51
CA TYR A 346 0.67 5.96 -9.49
C TYR A 346 1.90 6.58 -8.80
N ALA A 347 2.76 7.22 -9.56
CA ALA A 347 3.95 7.88 -9.04
C ALA A 347 3.62 9.14 -8.21
N ILE A 348 2.55 9.87 -8.59
CA ILE A 348 1.96 10.97 -7.81
C ILE A 348 1.45 10.46 -6.46
N LYS A 349 0.69 9.36 -6.43
CA LYS A 349 0.25 8.74 -5.17
C LYS A 349 1.42 8.46 -4.23
N ASN A 350 2.55 8.02 -4.79
CA ASN A 350 3.76 7.69 -4.05
C ASN A 350 4.66 8.91 -3.73
N ARG A 351 4.20 10.14 -3.98
CA ARG A 351 4.88 11.41 -3.63
C ARG A 351 6.22 11.64 -4.35
N ILE A 352 6.41 11.10 -5.56
CA ILE A 352 7.67 11.20 -6.32
C ILE A 352 7.78 12.60 -6.94
N ASN A 353 8.88 13.30 -6.66
CA ASN A 353 9.13 14.68 -7.15
C ASN A 353 9.19 14.75 -8.68
N LEU A 354 9.86 13.79 -9.31
CA LEU A 354 9.96 13.74 -10.78
C LEU A 354 8.59 13.57 -11.44
N ALA A 355 7.71 12.74 -10.86
CA ALA A 355 6.35 12.56 -11.34
C ALA A 355 5.52 13.84 -11.25
N TYR A 356 5.68 14.62 -10.19
CA TYR A 356 5.05 15.92 -10.05
C TYR A 356 5.41 16.86 -11.23
N LYS A 357 6.70 16.96 -11.56
CA LYS A 357 7.16 17.80 -12.68
C LYS A 357 6.60 17.32 -14.02
N PHE A 358 6.70 16.03 -14.30
CA PHE A 358 6.19 15.46 -15.55
C PHE A 358 4.67 15.53 -15.65
N THR A 359 3.92 15.42 -14.55
CA THR A 359 2.46 15.58 -14.58
C THR A 359 2.06 17.00 -14.96
N ILE A 360 2.75 18.04 -14.46
CA ILE A 360 2.49 19.42 -14.86
C ILE A 360 2.74 19.60 -16.36
N ILE A 361 3.88 19.11 -16.88
CA ILE A 361 4.20 19.17 -18.30
C ILE A 361 3.13 18.46 -19.13
N ALA A 362 2.74 17.25 -18.71
CA ALA A 362 1.72 16.46 -19.39
C ALA A 362 0.34 17.14 -19.38
N LEU A 363 -0.07 17.77 -18.27
CA LEU A 363 -1.32 18.52 -18.20
C LEU A 363 -1.32 19.70 -19.16
N VAL A 364 -0.22 20.45 -19.23
CA VAL A 364 -0.06 21.59 -20.17
C VAL A 364 -0.14 21.11 -21.63
N LEU A 365 0.61 20.06 -21.97
CA LEU A 365 0.56 19.46 -23.31
C LEU A 365 -0.83 18.92 -23.66
N GLY A 366 -1.53 18.32 -22.69
CA GLY A 366 -2.90 17.85 -22.84
C GLY A 366 -3.89 18.97 -23.13
N ILE A 367 -3.78 20.11 -22.42
CA ILE A 367 -4.60 21.31 -22.67
C ILE A 367 -4.38 21.82 -24.09
N PHE A 368 -3.12 22.02 -24.51
CA PHE A 368 -2.81 22.42 -25.87
C PHE A 368 -3.38 21.45 -26.90
N SER A 369 -3.22 20.16 -26.68
CA SER A 369 -3.74 19.12 -27.55
C SER A 369 -5.27 19.21 -27.73
N LEU A 370 -6.03 19.43 -26.65
CA LEU A 370 -7.49 19.56 -26.68
C LEU A 370 -7.95 20.82 -27.44
N LEU A 371 -7.25 21.93 -27.25
CA LEU A 371 -7.57 23.19 -27.90
C LEU A 371 -7.26 23.13 -29.40
N PHE A 372 -6.09 22.65 -29.78
CA PHE A 372 -5.66 22.58 -31.21
C PHE A 372 -6.36 21.45 -31.98
N LYS A 373 -6.84 20.40 -31.33
CA LYS A 373 -7.54 19.30 -31.98
C LYS A 373 -8.99 19.65 -32.36
N SER A 374 -9.75 20.29 -31.48
CA SER A 374 -11.22 20.46 -31.65
C SER A 374 -11.83 21.58 -30.82
N ILE A 375 -11.06 22.47 -30.24
CA ILE A 375 -11.52 23.51 -29.26
C ILE A 375 -12.44 22.86 -28.21
N ASN A 376 -11.96 21.78 -27.60
CA ASN A 376 -12.73 21.08 -26.57
C ASN A 376 -12.51 21.75 -25.21
N ILE A 377 -13.24 22.87 -25.02
CA ILE A 377 -13.12 23.74 -23.82
C ILE A 377 -13.56 22.96 -22.57
N GLU A 378 -14.56 22.11 -22.69
CA GLU A 378 -15.11 21.34 -21.57
C GLU A 378 -14.06 20.36 -21.01
N ALA A 379 -13.37 19.64 -21.87
CA ALA A 379 -12.29 18.73 -21.47
C ALA A 379 -11.04 19.53 -21.00
N ALA A 380 -10.71 20.63 -21.63
CA ALA A 380 -9.61 21.49 -21.24
C ALA A 380 -9.82 22.08 -19.83
N ALA A 381 -11.05 22.45 -19.46
CA ALA A 381 -11.38 22.96 -18.13
C ALA A 381 -11.07 21.94 -17.03
N VAL A 382 -11.28 20.65 -17.26
CA VAL A 382 -10.92 19.58 -16.32
C VAL A 382 -9.42 19.51 -16.08
N LEU A 383 -8.62 19.60 -17.15
CA LEU A 383 -7.16 19.60 -17.05
C LEU A 383 -6.63 20.89 -16.39
N ILE A 384 -7.22 22.04 -16.68
CA ILE A 384 -6.88 23.32 -16.05
C ILE A 384 -7.15 23.26 -14.55
N LEU A 385 -8.30 22.70 -14.13
CA LEU A 385 -8.61 22.47 -12.73
C LEU A 385 -7.56 21.60 -12.05
N ALA A 386 -7.18 20.48 -12.68
CA ALA A 386 -6.12 19.61 -12.17
C ALA A 386 -4.78 20.35 -12.05
N LEU A 387 -4.46 21.22 -13.01
CA LEU A 387 -3.24 22.03 -12.99
C LEU A 387 -3.25 23.04 -11.82
N ILE A 388 -4.38 23.71 -11.58
CA ILE A 388 -4.57 24.62 -10.44
C ILE A 388 -4.38 23.89 -9.11
N LEU A 389 -4.84 22.63 -9.01
CA LEU A 389 -4.73 21.83 -7.79
C LEU A 389 -3.30 21.31 -7.55
N ILE A 390 -2.58 20.93 -8.61
CA ILE A 390 -1.26 20.30 -8.47
C ILE A 390 -0.15 21.32 -8.23
N ILE A 391 -0.19 22.49 -8.83
CA ILE A 391 0.89 23.51 -8.74
C ILE A 391 1.23 23.85 -7.27
N PRO A 392 0.27 24.20 -6.39
CA PRO A 392 0.57 24.59 -5.00
C PRO A 392 1.01 23.39 -4.14
N SER A 393 0.87 22.17 -4.64
CA SER A 393 1.07 20.95 -3.88
C SER A 393 2.53 20.44 -3.88
N LYS A 394 3.50 21.23 -4.38
CA LYS A 394 4.92 20.85 -4.51
C LYS A 394 5.52 20.30 -3.22
N LYS A 395 5.18 20.86 -2.06
CA LYS A 395 5.71 20.45 -0.74
C LYS A 395 5.45 18.96 -0.39
N TYR A 396 4.41 18.34 -1.00
CA TYR A 396 4.04 16.94 -0.75
C TYR A 396 4.80 15.93 -1.59
N PHE A 397 5.58 16.40 -2.59
CA PHE A 397 6.34 15.57 -3.52
C PHE A 397 7.84 15.68 -3.26
N TYR A 398 8.29 15.09 -2.15
CA TYR A 398 9.66 15.19 -1.65
C TYR A 398 10.54 13.98 -1.99
N ARG A 399 9.94 12.86 -2.44
CA ARG A 399 10.69 11.63 -2.69
C ARG A 399 11.52 11.72 -3.97
N LYS A 400 12.82 11.44 -3.86
CA LYS A 400 13.79 11.47 -4.96
C LYS A 400 13.86 10.17 -5.77
N SER A 401 13.04 9.17 -5.43
CA SER A 401 12.99 7.87 -6.10
C SER A 401 12.67 7.99 -7.58
N SER A 402 13.23 7.10 -8.41
CA SER A 402 12.87 6.97 -9.82
C SER A 402 11.41 6.52 -9.96
N ILE A 403 10.70 7.07 -10.96
CA ILE A 403 9.33 6.66 -11.31
C ILE A 403 9.26 5.14 -11.60
N PHE A 404 10.37 4.55 -12.06
CA PHE A 404 10.46 3.18 -12.54
C PHE A 404 10.96 2.18 -11.47
N HIS A 405 11.38 2.65 -10.30
CA HIS A 405 12.03 1.82 -9.29
C HIS A 405 11.07 0.82 -8.61
N ASN A 406 9.81 1.16 -8.43
CA ASN A 406 8.85 0.34 -7.69
C ASN A 406 7.92 -0.46 -8.58
N ARG A 407 7.53 -1.65 -8.11
CA ARG A 407 6.46 -2.45 -8.72
C ARG A 407 5.14 -1.71 -8.55
N ILE A 408 4.44 -1.45 -9.66
CA ILE A 408 3.08 -0.92 -9.61
C ILE A 408 2.21 -1.93 -8.87
N SER A 409 1.49 -1.48 -7.84
CA SER A 409 0.58 -2.35 -7.10
C SER A 409 -0.55 -2.86 -8.01
N MET A 410 -1.03 -4.09 -7.75
CA MET A 410 -2.12 -4.68 -8.53
C MET A 410 -3.38 -3.84 -8.50
N ASP A 411 -3.62 -3.09 -7.40
CA ASP A 411 -4.76 -2.17 -7.26
C ASP A 411 -4.73 -1.02 -8.29
N TRP A 412 -3.56 -0.72 -8.89
CA TRP A 412 -3.41 0.27 -9.95
C TRP A 412 -3.28 -0.36 -11.34
N VAL A 413 -2.74 -1.55 -11.46
CA VAL A 413 -2.65 -2.26 -12.74
C VAL A 413 -4.03 -2.52 -13.33
N VAL A 414 -4.98 -2.97 -12.49
CA VAL A 414 -6.35 -3.28 -12.94
C VAL A 414 -7.05 -2.05 -13.54
N PRO A 415 -7.18 -0.90 -12.85
CA PRO A 415 -7.80 0.29 -13.42
C PRO A 415 -7.08 0.80 -14.68
N ILE A 416 -5.74 0.76 -14.73
CA ILE A 416 -4.98 1.17 -15.93
C ILE A 416 -5.35 0.30 -17.11
N VAL A 417 -5.31 -1.03 -16.98
CA VAL A 417 -5.65 -1.97 -18.05
C VAL A 417 -7.09 -1.80 -18.50
N MET A 418 -8.02 -1.65 -17.55
CA MET A 418 -9.44 -1.43 -17.85
C MET A 418 -9.67 -0.15 -18.67
N VAL A 419 -9.01 0.95 -18.31
CA VAL A 419 -9.13 2.22 -19.05
C VAL A 419 -8.55 2.09 -20.46
N LEU A 420 -7.40 1.44 -20.62
CA LEU A 420 -6.80 1.23 -21.96
C LEU A 420 -7.71 0.37 -22.85
N ILE A 421 -8.24 -0.75 -22.33
CA ILE A 421 -9.18 -1.60 -23.05
C ILE A 421 -10.46 -0.83 -23.41
N SER A 422 -11.02 -0.04 -22.47
CA SER A 422 -12.20 0.78 -22.71
C SER A 422 -11.98 1.84 -23.76
N SER A 423 -10.80 2.48 -23.79
CA SER A 423 -10.45 3.49 -24.80
C SER A 423 -10.36 2.89 -26.19
N ILE A 424 -9.73 1.71 -26.32
CA ILE A 424 -9.63 0.95 -27.56
C ILE A 424 -11.04 0.54 -28.02
N TRP A 425 -11.84 -0.04 -27.12
CA TRP A 425 -13.21 -0.44 -27.41
C TRP A 425 -14.09 0.75 -27.85
N LEU A 426 -14.00 1.88 -27.16
CA LEU A 426 -14.74 3.09 -27.51
C LEU A 426 -14.30 3.62 -28.89
N GLY A 427 -13.04 3.52 -29.23
CA GLY A 427 -12.52 3.85 -30.54
C GLY A 427 -13.15 3.00 -31.64
N PHE A 428 -13.14 1.69 -31.51
CA PHE A 428 -13.79 0.79 -32.47
C PHE A 428 -15.30 1.06 -32.59
N PHE A 429 -15.96 1.28 -31.43
CA PHE A 429 -17.39 1.61 -31.41
C PHE A 429 -17.70 2.93 -32.12
N SER A 430 -16.87 3.97 -31.93
CA SER A 430 -17.08 5.30 -32.50
C SER A 430 -16.86 5.35 -34.02
N TYR A 431 -15.98 4.50 -34.55
CA TYR A 431 -15.58 4.47 -35.95
C TYR A 431 -16.07 3.23 -36.71
N LYS A 432 -17.09 2.51 -36.21
CA LYS A 432 -17.63 1.26 -36.75
C LYS A 432 -18.14 1.32 -38.20
N LYS A 433 -18.43 2.53 -38.75
CA LYS A 433 -18.88 2.76 -40.11
C LYS A 433 -17.73 3.13 -41.08
N THR A 434 -16.50 3.06 -40.63
CA THR A 434 -15.34 3.33 -41.45
C THR A 434 -14.77 2.00 -41.97
N ASP A 435 -14.54 1.88 -43.27
CA ASP A 435 -13.95 0.67 -43.86
C ASP A 435 -12.52 0.49 -43.34
N TYR A 436 -12.27 -0.61 -42.66
CA TYR A 436 -10.95 -1.00 -42.17
C TYR A 436 -10.28 -1.88 -43.19
N SER A 437 -9.35 -1.34 -43.96
CA SER A 437 -8.49 -2.14 -44.81
C SER A 437 -7.22 -2.55 -44.06
N SER A 438 -6.69 -3.76 -44.34
CA SER A 438 -5.46 -4.28 -43.73
C SER A 438 -4.20 -3.42 -44.06
N LEU A 439 -4.25 -2.66 -45.12
CA LEU A 439 -3.19 -1.72 -45.57
C LEU A 439 -3.07 -0.49 -44.65
N LEU A 440 -4.13 -0.12 -43.93
CA LEU A 440 -4.14 1.07 -43.06
C LEU A 440 -3.27 0.93 -41.80
N TRP A 441 -2.86 -0.24 -41.43
CA TRP A 441 -2.02 -0.49 -40.23
C TRP A 441 -0.57 -0.03 -40.40
N TRP A 442 -0.05 0.01 -41.65
CA TRP A 442 1.36 0.27 -41.96
C TRP A 442 1.60 1.61 -42.64
N GLN A 443 0.54 2.27 -43.17
CA GLN A 443 0.66 3.54 -43.86
C GLN A 443 0.53 4.71 -42.87
N PHE A 444 1.67 5.26 -42.45
CA PHE A 444 1.78 6.55 -41.74
C PHE A 444 1.54 7.73 -42.69
N GLU A 445 0.65 7.61 -43.65
CA GLU A 445 0.35 8.73 -44.51
C GLU A 445 -0.52 9.76 -43.79
N PHE A 446 -0.09 11.03 -43.89
CA PHE A 446 -0.87 12.21 -43.50
C PHE A 446 -2.12 12.40 -44.40
N GLN A 447 -2.45 11.42 -45.21
CA GLN A 447 -3.59 11.44 -46.11
C GLN A 447 -4.91 11.13 -45.45
N LYS A 448 -6.00 11.63 -46.05
CA LYS A 448 -7.36 11.78 -45.54
C LYS A 448 -8.04 10.53 -44.95
N ASN A 449 -7.53 9.32 -45.17
CA ASN A 449 -8.29 8.09 -45.04
C ASN A 449 -7.86 7.13 -43.91
N ALA A 450 -6.72 7.37 -43.22
CA ALA A 450 -6.34 6.51 -42.10
C ALA A 450 -7.19 6.85 -40.87
N PRO A 451 -7.92 5.88 -40.25
CA PRO A 451 -8.70 6.15 -39.10
C PRO A 451 -7.82 6.64 -37.95
N ARG A 452 -8.12 7.83 -37.43
CA ARG A 452 -7.39 8.46 -36.30
C ARG A 452 -7.26 7.55 -35.08
N VAL A 453 -8.21 6.64 -34.89
CA VAL A 453 -8.22 5.64 -33.84
C VAL A 453 -7.10 4.62 -33.95
N LEU A 454 -6.77 4.16 -35.17
CA LEU A 454 -5.67 3.21 -35.33
C LEU A 454 -4.33 3.84 -34.97
N ARG A 455 -4.12 5.12 -35.27
CA ARG A 455 -2.94 5.88 -34.81
C ARG A 455 -2.89 6.01 -33.29
N THR A 456 -4.03 6.24 -32.66
CA THR A 456 -4.14 6.30 -31.18
C THR A 456 -3.81 4.95 -30.56
N ILE A 457 -4.36 3.84 -31.07
CA ILE A 457 -4.08 2.48 -30.59
C ILE A 457 -2.59 2.15 -30.75
N PHE A 458 -1.99 2.50 -31.90
CA PHE A 458 -0.57 2.30 -32.15
C PHE A 458 0.31 3.13 -31.21
N ALA A 459 -0.04 4.38 -30.94
CA ALA A 459 0.64 5.23 -29.96
C ALA A 459 0.57 4.64 -28.54
N ILE A 460 -0.61 4.18 -28.11
CA ILE A 460 -0.79 3.50 -26.82
C ILE A 460 0.10 2.26 -26.76
N GLY A 461 0.12 1.44 -27.82
CA GLY A 461 0.93 0.23 -27.92
C GLY A 461 2.42 0.52 -27.81
N ILE A 462 2.95 1.46 -28.59
CA ILE A 462 4.37 1.87 -28.56
C ILE A 462 4.72 2.42 -27.17
N PHE A 463 3.91 3.31 -26.63
CA PHE A 463 4.22 3.93 -25.34
C PHE A 463 4.22 2.88 -24.23
N THR A 464 3.25 1.98 -24.21
CA THR A 464 3.18 0.87 -23.22
C THR A 464 4.38 -0.07 -23.38
N PHE A 465 4.80 -0.33 -24.63
CA PHE A 465 5.98 -1.16 -24.93
C PHE A 465 7.28 -0.50 -24.46
N ILE A 466 7.49 0.78 -24.80
CA ILE A 466 8.67 1.56 -24.35
C ILE A 466 8.69 1.64 -22.81
N PHE A 467 7.55 1.93 -22.17
CA PHE A 467 7.45 1.96 -20.72
C PHE A 467 7.80 0.61 -20.08
N SER A 468 7.36 -0.49 -20.69
CA SER A 468 7.68 -1.85 -20.23
C SER A 468 9.18 -2.14 -20.36
N ILE A 469 9.80 -1.75 -21.48
CA ILE A 469 11.25 -1.89 -21.69
C ILE A 469 12.04 -1.07 -20.68
N ILE A 470 11.71 0.20 -20.45
CA ILE A 470 12.39 1.06 -19.46
C ILE A 470 12.24 0.47 -18.06
N LYS A 471 11.11 -0.15 -17.75
CA LYS A 471 10.88 -0.82 -16.46
C LYS A 471 11.69 -2.10 -16.28
N ILE A 472 11.97 -2.81 -17.37
CA ILE A 472 12.82 -4.02 -17.39
C ILE A 472 14.31 -3.64 -17.32
N LEU A 473 14.70 -2.57 -18.00
CA LEU A 473 16.06 -2.02 -18.00
C LEU A 473 16.31 -1.10 -16.78
N LYS A 474 16.11 -1.60 -15.58
CA LYS A 474 16.33 -0.84 -14.33
C LYS A 474 17.76 -0.29 -14.24
N PRO A 475 17.98 1.01 -13.96
CA PRO A 475 19.23 1.45 -13.38
C PRO A 475 19.32 0.95 -11.93
N LEU A 476 20.46 0.38 -11.57
CA LEU A 476 20.82 0.10 -10.19
C LEU A 476 20.75 1.40 -9.38
N SER A 477 20.07 1.39 -8.25
CA SER A 477 20.00 2.55 -7.37
C SER A 477 21.39 2.90 -6.86
N ASN A 478 21.76 4.18 -6.88
CA ASN A 478 22.87 4.69 -6.08
C ASN A 478 22.47 4.65 -4.59
N GLU A 479 22.48 3.47 -4.01
CA GLU A 479 22.30 3.32 -2.57
C GLU A 479 23.60 3.76 -1.88
N LYS A 480 23.50 4.65 -0.91
CA LYS A 480 24.62 5.04 -0.03
C LYS A 480 24.87 3.91 0.97
N TYR A 481 25.52 2.86 0.54
CA TYR A 481 25.98 1.81 1.44
C TYR A 481 27.39 1.36 1.04
N SER A 482 28.09 0.81 2.02
CA SER A 482 29.41 0.23 1.83
C SER A 482 29.39 -1.25 2.18
N ALA A 483 30.14 -2.06 1.49
CA ALA A 483 30.48 -3.39 1.96
C ALA A 483 31.49 -3.27 3.12
N LEU A 484 31.54 -4.25 4.00
CA LEU A 484 32.46 -4.20 5.15
C LEU A 484 33.90 -3.94 4.73
N LYS A 485 34.35 -4.62 3.69
CA LYS A 485 35.74 -4.46 3.15
C LYS A 485 36.12 -3.04 2.72
N ASP A 486 35.11 -2.22 2.33
CA ASP A 486 35.33 -0.84 1.88
C ASP A 486 35.49 0.14 3.06
N VAL A 487 35.01 -0.24 4.26
CA VAL A 487 34.93 0.62 5.46
C VAL A 487 35.41 -0.10 6.73
N GLU A 488 36.15 -1.19 6.59
CA GLU A 488 36.59 -2.03 7.72
C GLU A 488 37.39 -1.26 8.77
N GLY A 489 38.23 -0.33 8.34
CA GLY A 489 39.00 0.52 9.24
C GLY A 489 38.13 1.40 10.13
N GLU A 490 37.10 2.05 9.51
CA GLU A 490 36.17 2.90 10.21
C GLU A 490 35.27 2.09 11.17
N VAL A 491 34.78 0.93 10.70
CA VAL A 491 33.96 0.01 11.52
C VAL A 491 34.78 -0.42 12.76
N ARG A 492 36.04 -0.81 12.58
CA ARG A 492 36.92 -1.21 13.69
C ARG A 492 37.11 -0.09 14.72
N ASP A 493 37.28 1.15 14.27
CA ASP A 493 37.41 2.31 15.16
C ASP A 493 36.10 2.61 15.90
N ILE A 494 34.97 2.50 15.23
CA ILE A 494 33.64 2.70 15.83
C ILE A 494 33.31 1.57 16.84
N MET A 495 33.74 0.34 16.58
CA MET A 495 33.54 -0.80 17.49
C MET A 495 34.13 -0.61 18.88
N ARG A 496 35.10 0.31 19.06
CA ARG A 496 35.60 0.70 20.38
C ARG A 496 34.54 1.31 21.29
N TYR A 497 33.47 1.86 20.72
CA TYR A 497 32.34 2.42 21.45
C TYR A 497 31.17 1.43 21.60
N SER A 498 31.30 0.21 21.10
CA SER A 498 30.29 -0.83 21.17
C SER A 498 30.04 -1.26 22.62
N SER A 499 28.81 -1.26 23.05
CA SER A 499 28.35 -1.73 24.36
C SER A 499 27.49 -3.01 24.28
N ASP A 500 27.09 -3.41 23.08
CA ASP A 500 26.27 -4.57 22.77
C ASP A 500 27.11 -5.60 22.00
N SER A 501 27.08 -6.85 22.44
CA SER A 501 27.87 -7.94 21.84
C SER A 501 27.41 -8.29 20.42
N GLU A 502 26.12 -8.10 20.07
CA GLU A 502 25.59 -8.36 18.74
C GLU A 502 26.19 -7.46 17.64
N SER A 503 26.79 -6.32 18.03
CA SER A 503 27.54 -5.47 17.11
C SER A 503 28.62 -6.22 16.33
N ASN A 504 29.18 -7.29 16.91
CA ASN A 504 30.17 -8.14 16.27
C ASN A 504 29.66 -8.92 15.04
N LEU A 505 28.33 -9.04 14.87
CA LEU A 505 27.72 -9.61 13.68
C LEU A 505 28.01 -8.81 12.39
N VAL A 506 28.57 -7.61 12.50
CA VAL A 506 29.04 -6.84 11.34
C VAL A 506 30.13 -7.59 10.57
N TYR A 507 30.98 -8.38 11.25
CA TYR A 507 32.05 -9.14 10.63
C TYR A 507 31.62 -10.38 9.85
N LEU A 508 30.32 -10.72 9.88
CA LEU A 508 29.75 -11.79 9.06
C LEU A 508 29.71 -11.43 7.55
N ASP A 509 29.87 -10.16 7.22
CA ASP A 509 29.91 -9.59 5.85
C ASP A 509 28.68 -9.93 4.97
N ASP A 510 27.58 -10.31 5.59
CA ASP A 510 26.30 -10.59 4.93
C ASP A 510 25.33 -9.38 4.95
N LYS A 511 25.76 -8.27 5.56
CA LYS A 511 25.01 -7.03 5.75
C LYS A 511 25.69 -5.85 5.07
N LYS A 512 24.88 -4.87 4.68
CA LYS A 512 25.33 -3.57 4.19
C LYS A 512 25.51 -2.62 5.36
N ILE A 513 26.49 -1.73 5.27
CA ILE A 513 26.82 -0.77 6.30
C ILE A 513 26.39 0.63 5.84
N TYR A 514 25.64 1.31 6.69
CA TYR A 514 25.27 2.71 6.54
C TYR A 514 25.97 3.52 7.62
N LEU A 515 26.89 4.38 7.22
CA LEU A 515 27.64 5.26 8.12
C LEU A 515 26.88 6.55 8.41
N SER A 516 26.98 7.08 9.62
CA SER A 516 26.53 8.42 9.98
C SER A 516 27.27 9.48 9.16
N GLN A 517 26.74 10.71 9.11
CA GLN A 517 27.40 11.83 8.44
C GLN A 517 28.75 12.15 9.07
N GLY A 518 28.85 12.02 10.40
CA GLY A 518 30.08 12.20 11.17
C GLY A 518 31.05 11.01 11.12
N ARG A 519 30.67 9.89 10.51
CA ARG A 519 31.43 8.63 10.42
C ARG A 519 31.88 8.09 11.76
N GLN A 520 31.11 8.36 12.83
CA GLN A 520 31.39 7.89 14.20
C GLN A 520 30.36 6.88 14.69
N SER A 521 29.38 6.55 13.83
CA SER A 521 28.37 5.54 14.10
C SER A 521 27.95 4.87 12.79
N PHE A 522 27.47 3.63 12.88
CA PHE A 522 26.92 2.91 11.73
C PHE A 522 25.70 2.07 12.09
N LEU A 523 24.92 1.74 11.05
CA LEU A 523 23.88 0.72 11.05
C LEU A 523 24.29 -0.41 10.12
N MET A 524 24.02 -1.65 10.51
CA MET A 524 24.14 -2.82 9.64
C MET A 524 22.75 -3.33 9.24
N TYR A 525 22.51 -3.55 7.96
CA TYR A 525 21.19 -3.97 7.47
C TYR A 525 21.27 -4.93 6.31
N GLY A 526 20.28 -5.83 6.25
CA GLY A 526 19.99 -6.68 5.10
C GLY A 526 18.84 -6.13 4.27
N LYS A 527 18.73 -6.54 3.02
CA LYS A 527 17.61 -6.18 2.13
C LYS A 527 16.90 -7.43 1.63
N SER A 528 15.60 -7.50 1.92
CA SER A 528 14.73 -8.54 1.39
C SER A 528 13.60 -7.89 0.58
N ARG A 529 13.63 -8.04 -0.75
CA ARG A 529 12.68 -7.39 -1.67
C ARG A 529 12.68 -5.86 -1.50
N ASP A 530 11.56 -5.30 -1.03
CA ASP A 530 11.37 -3.86 -0.82
C ASP A 530 11.48 -3.47 0.68
N THR A 531 12.12 -4.33 1.51
CA THR A 531 12.25 -4.12 2.95
C THR A 531 13.73 -4.11 3.33
N ARG A 532 14.16 -3.06 4.04
CA ARG A 532 15.43 -3.00 4.74
C ARG A 532 15.22 -3.48 6.18
N VAL A 533 16.01 -4.44 6.61
CA VAL A 533 15.98 -4.98 7.97
C VAL A 533 17.29 -4.61 8.62
N VAL A 534 17.25 -3.72 9.59
CA VAL A 534 18.42 -3.31 10.40
C VAL A 534 18.58 -4.30 11.53
N MET A 535 19.82 -4.76 11.76
CA MET A 535 20.16 -5.65 12.86
C MET A 535 20.63 -4.82 14.06
N GLY A 536 19.94 -4.96 15.17
CA GLY A 536 20.23 -4.26 16.41
C GLY A 536 20.03 -2.74 16.38
N ASP A 537 20.57 -2.10 17.38
CA ASP A 537 20.67 -0.64 17.51
C ASP A 537 21.84 -0.09 16.67
N PRO A 538 21.90 1.22 16.38
CA PRO A 538 23.10 1.84 15.82
C PRO A 538 24.32 1.62 16.74
N ILE A 539 25.46 1.41 16.11
CA ILE A 539 26.73 1.17 16.82
C ILE A 539 27.57 2.43 16.70
N GLY A 540 28.14 2.91 17.81
CA GLY A 540 29.01 4.08 17.83
C GLY A 540 28.71 5.05 18.99
N LYS A 541 28.93 6.35 18.77
CA LYS A 541 28.73 7.37 19.79
C LYS A 541 27.24 7.64 20.06
N ASN A 542 26.88 7.74 21.34
CA ASN A 542 25.48 7.92 21.78
C ASN A 542 24.82 9.21 21.26
N ASP A 543 25.58 10.27 21.04
CA ASP A 543 25.10 11.55 20.55
C ASP A 543 24.65 11.49 19.08
N GLU A 544 25.15 10.56 18.28
CA GLU A 544 24.72 10.36 16.89
C GLU A 544 23.55 9.36 16.72
N MET A 545 23.15 8.63 17.77
CA MET A 545 22.14 7.56 17.68
C MET A 545 20.80 8.03 17.10
N SER A 546 20.30 9.16 17.58
CA SER A 546 19.03 9.71 17.09
C SER A 546 19.13 10.17 15.62
N GLU A 547 20.25 10.80 15.27
CA GLU A 547 20.46 11.37 13.94
C GLU A 547 20.58 10.27 12.88
N ILE A 548 21.39 9.23 13.11
CA ILE A 548 21.57 8.13 12.15
C ILE A 548 20.28 7.35 11.93
N ILE A 549 19.45 7.14 12.98
CA ILE A 549 18.13 6.49 12.85
C ILE A 549 17.19 7.35 11.98
N TRP A 550 17.13 8.67 12.20
CA TRP A 550 16.36 9.60 11.41
C TRP A 550 16.81 9.65 9.95
N ASP A 551 18.11 9.77 9.71
CA ASP A 551 18.67 9.84 8.36
C ASP A 551 18.39 8.56 7.57
N PHE A 552 18.61 7.40 8.16
CA PHE A 552 18.33 6.13 7.52
C PHE A 552 16.84 5.90 7.26
N PHE A 553 15.97 6.29 8.21
CA PHE A 553 14.53 6.26 8.04
C PHE A 553 14.07 7.17 6.89
N LEU A 554 14.58 8.40 6.80
CA LEU A 554 14.25 9.32 5.73
C LEU A 554 14.73 8.80 4.37
N GLU A 555 15.95 8.26 4.30
CA GLU A 555 16.49 7.67 3.08
C GLU A 555 15.64 6.46 2.62
N THR A 556 15.30 5.56 3.54
CA THR A 556 14.46 4.41 3.25
C THR A 556 13.07 4.84 2.76
N LYS A 557 12.48 5.86 3.40
CA LYS A 557 11.20 6.45 2.93
C LYS A 557 11.31 7.10 1.54
N GLN A 558 12.44 7.76 1.26
CA GLN A 558 12.67 8.37 -0.06
C GLN A 558 12.80 7.31 -1.15
N SER A 559 13.32 6.14 -0.80
CA SER A 559 13.47 4.99 -1.72
C SER A 559 12.18 4.18 -1.89
N LEU A 560 11.09 4.51 -1.18
CA LEU A 560 9.82 3.77 -1.15
C LEU A 560 9.96 2.33 -0.61
N GLU A 561 10.95 2.10 0.22
CA GLU A 561 11.20 0.83 0.88
C GLU A 561 10.55 0.80 2.26
N GLN A 562 10.29 -0.38 2.77
CA GLN A 562 9.87 -0.60 4.15
C GLN A 562 11.10 -0.69 5.04
N LEU A 563 10.97 -0.31 6.31
CA LEU A 563 12.04 -0.36 7.30
C LEU A 563 11.59 -1.17 8.51
N ILE A 564 12.45 -2.09 8.93
CA ILE A 564 12.31 -2.87 10.14
C ILE A 564 13.62 -2.75 10.91
N PHE A 565 13.56 -2.48 12.20
CA PHE A 565 14.64 -2.67 13.13
C PHE A 565 14.38 -3.95 13.91
N TYR A 566 15.34 -4.86 13.93
CA TYR A 566 15.22 -6.20 14.52
C TYR A 566 16.18 -6.31 15.71
N GLU A 567 15.73 -6.81 16.84
CA GLU A 567 16.50 -6.97 18.08
C GLU A 567 17.04 -5.63 18.63
N VAL A 568 16.14 -4.63 18.76
CA VAL A 568 16.53 -3.34 19.36
C VAL A 568 16.46 -3.38 20.88
N GLY A 569 17.40 -2.73 21.53
CA GLY A 569 17.51 -2.67 22.98
C GLY A 569 16.39 -1.85 23.65
N LYS A 570 15.96 -2.28 24.83
CA LYS A 570 14.88 -1.63 25.60
C LYS A 570 15.17 -0.15 25.88
N ASN A 571 16.45 0.21 26.08
CA ASN A 571 16.84 1.56 26.47
C ASN A 571 16.71 2.57 25.34
N ASN A 572 16.67 2.12 24.08
CA ASN A 572 16.65 2.95 22.87
C ASN A 572 15.27 3.06 22.23
N LEU A 573 14.22 2.50 22.83
CA LEU A 573 12.86 2.46 22.28
C LEU A 573 12.27 3.84 21.96
N ASN A 574 12.65 4.88 22.71
CA ASN A 574 12.24 6.26 22.47
C ASN A 574 12.60 6.75 21.07
N TYR A 575 13.80 6.43 20.53
CA TYR A 575 14.21 6.86 19.19
C TYR A 575 13.33 6.26 18.09
N TYR A 576 12.90 5.01 18.26
CA TYR A 576 12.01 4.33 17.30
C TYR A 576 10.56 4.82 17.40
N LEU A 577 10.10 5.14 18.59
CA LEU A 577 8.78 5.75 18.80
C LEU A 577 8.71 7.14 18.18
N ASP A 578 9.77 7.94 18.27
CA ASP A 578 9.84 9.30 17.70
C ASP A 578 9.71 9.31 16.18
N ILE A 579 10.24 8.30 15.48
CA ILE A 579 10.05 8.13 14.03
C ILE A 579 8.74 7.42 13.66
N GLY A 580 7.88 7.10 14.65
CA GLY A 580 6.55 6.51 14.44
C GLY A 580 6.54 5.02 14.16
N MET A 581 7.54 4.27 14.64
CA MET A 581 7.56 2.81 14.53
C MET A 581 6.64 2.15 15.55
N THR A 582 6.08 1.01 15.16
CA THR A 582 5.35 0.12 16.08
C THR A 582 6.32 -0.87 16.69
N ILE A 583 6.32 -0.97 18.03
CA ILE A 583 7.21 -1.87 18.76
C ILE A 583 6.50 -3.19 19.03
N LEU A 584 7.19 -4.30 18.75
CA LEU A 584 6.74 -5.66 19.02
C LEU A 584 7.79 -6.37 19.86
N LYS A 585 7.40 -6.93 21.01
CA LYS A 585 8.28 -7.83 21.77
C LYS A 585 8.41 -9.15 21.02
N ILE A 586 9.64 -9.56 20.71
CA ILE A 586 9.93 -10.81 19.99
C ILE A 586 10.53 -11.91 20.87
N GLY A 587 11.03 -11.54 22.05
CA GLY A 587 11.66 -12.48 22.99
C GLY A 587 12.21 -11.78 24.21
N GLU A 588 12.99 -12.50 24.98
CA GLU A 588 13.75 -12.00 26.13
C GLU A 588 15.20 -12.41 26.02
N GLU A 589 16.09 -11.50 26.33
CA GLU A 589 17.52 -11.68 26.37
C GLU A 589 17.96 -12.12 27.77
N ALA A 590 18.84 -13.11 27.83
CA ALA A 590 19.32 -13.65 29.08
C ALA A 590 20.70 -13.07 29.44
N LEU A 591 20.72 -12.14 30.39
CA LEU A 591 21.93 -11.45 30.84
C LEU A 591 22.36 -11.94 32.23
N VAL A 592 23.63 -12.35 32.37
CA VAL A 592 24.19 -12.76 33.65
C VAL A 592 25.14 -11.67 34.16
N PRO A 593 24.81 -10.97 35.26
CA PRO A 593 25.73 -10.01 35.88
C PRO A 593 26.98 -10.75 36.40
N LEU A 594 28.16 -10.34 35.95
CA LEU A 594 29.42 -11.02 36.27
C LEU A 594 30.00 -10.64 37.63
N GLU A 595 29.70 -9.46 38.13
CA GLU A 595 30.17 -8.98 39.43
C GLU A 595 29.86 -9.98 40.55
N ASN A 596 28.62 -10.45 40.62
CA ASN A 596 28.11 -11.37 41.63
C ASN A 596 28.07 -12.84 41.14
N PHE A 597 28.71 -13.14 40.02
CA PHE A 597 28.74 -14.52 39.50
C PHE A 597 29.51 -15.44 40.43
N SER A 598 28.89 -16.50 40.91
CA SER A 598 29.53 -17.58 41.68
C SER A 598 28.77 -18.90 41.41
N LEU A 599 29.41 -20.01 41.68
CA LEU A 599 28.79 -21.36 41.61
C LEU A 599 28.22 -21.81 42.95
N GLU A 600 28.12 -20.96 43.98
CA GLU A 600 27.58 -21.26 45.29
C GLU A 600 26.03 -21.39 45.30
N GLY A 601 25.54 -22.14 46.25
CA GLY A 601 24.10 -22.36 46.46
C GLY A 601 23.57 -23.69 45.89
N ASP A 602 22.44 -24.13 46.43
CA ASP A 602 21.83 -25.45 46.09
C ASP A 602 21.33 -25.55 44.66
N LYS A 603 20.82 -24.47 44.09
CA LYS A 603 20.34 -24.43 42.69
C LYS A 603 21.47 -24.64 41.66
N LYS A 604 22.70 -24.40 42.06
CA LYS A 604 23.88 -24.54 41.18
C LYS A 604 24.67 -25.81 41.44
N LYS A 605 24.17 -26.74 42.23
CA LYS A 605 24.84 -27.99 42.63
C LYS A 605 25.27 -28.84 41.40
N SER A 606 24.38 -28.95 40.41
CA SER A 606 24.67 -29.71 39.16
C SER A 606 25.81 -29.06 38.36
N LEU A 607 25.74 -27.72 38.13
CA LEU A 607 26.79 -26.99 37.41
C LEU A 607 28.14 -27.08 38.13
N ARG A 608 28.16 -26.94 39.45
CA ARG A 608 29.35 -27.08 40.26
C ARG A 608 29.95 -28.50 40.21
N HIS A 609 29.07 -29.53 40.17
CA HIS A 609 29.54 -30.91 40.01
C HIS A 609 30.23 -31.12 38.66
N THR A 610 29.63 -30.66 37.56
CA THR A 610 30.19 -30.72 36.20
C THR A 610 31.51 -29.95 36.13
N TYR A 611 31.56 -28.75 36.66
CA TYR A 611 32.75 -27.91 36.71
C TYR A 611 33.90 -28.61 37.43
N ASN A 612 33.69 -29.10 38.66
CA ASN A 612 34.70 -29.79 39.44
C ASN A 612 35.19 -31.09 38.80
N LYS A 613 34.28 -31.85 38.18
CA LYS A 613 34.59 -33.07 37.45
C LYS A 613 35.58 -32.78 36.30
N LEU A 614 35.25 -31.80 35.43
CA LEU A 614 36.07 -31.52 34.26
C LEU A 614 37.43 -30.88 34.63
N ILE A 615 37.49 -30.12 35.70
CA ILE A 615 38.80 -29.69 36.25
C ILE A 615 39.62 -30.90 36.70
N LYS A 616 39.03 -31.82 37.46
CA LYS A 616 39.70 -33.03 37.93
C LYS A 616 40.21 -33.91 36.76
N ASP A 617 39.45 -33.92 35.66
CA ASP A 617 39.76 -34.66 34.44
C ASP A 617 40.74 -33.89 33.54
N ASN A 618 41.38 -32.80 34.00
CA ASN A 618 42.37 -31.94 33.33
C ASN A 618 41.89 -31.24 32.07
N TYR A 619 40.55 -30.91 31.96
CA TYR A 619 40.09 -30.02 30.89
C TYR A 619 40.37 -28.57 31.26
N VAL A 620 40.93 -27.80 30.31
CA VAL A 620 41.31 -26.39 30.51
C VAL A 620 40.64 -25.49 29.45
N LEU A 621 40.31 -24.27 29.86
CA LEU A 621 39.95 -23.21 28.91
C LEU A 621 41.26 -22.52 28.43
N GLU A 622 41.42 -22.42 27.13
CA GLU A 622 42.40 -21.59 26.48
C GLU A 622 41.76 -20.58 25.56
N ILE A 623 42.28 -19.35 25.52
CA ILE A 623 41.83 -18.31 24.58
C ILE A 623 42.91 -18.18 23.50
N ILE A 624 42.60 -18.68 22.32
CA ILE A 624 43.42 -18.53 21.12
C ILE A 624 43.18 -17.12 20.57
N LYS A 625 44.23 -16.36 20.45
CA LYS A 625 44.17 -15.01 19.88
C LYS A 625 43.94 -15.10 18.37
N LYS A 626 43.20 -14.11 17.83
CA LYS A 626 42.88 -14.06 16.39
C LYS A 626 44.13 -14.06 15.50
N GLU A 627 45.26 -13.57 15.99
CA GLU A 627 46.57 -13.59 15.31
C GLU A 627 47.11 -15.02 15.13
N ASP A 628 46.76 -15.94 16.06
CA ASP A 628 47.29 -17.30 16.11
C ASP A 628 46.30 -18.35 15.61
N ILE A 629 45.14 -17.94 15.16
CA ILE A 629 44.01 -18.86 14.84
C ILE A 629 44.30 -19.79 13.66
N GLU A 630 45.16 -19.37 12.73
CA GLU A 630 45.37 -20.05 11.44
C GLU A 630 45.73 -21.53 11.61
N GLN A 631 46.55 -21.87 12.58
CA GLN A 631 46.97 -23.24 12.87
C GLN A 631 45.85 -24.15 13.43
N TYR A 632 44.75 -23.56 13.88
CA TYR A 632 43.61 -24.29 14.48
C TYR A 632 42.40 -24.40 13.56
N LEU A 633 42.35 -23.64 12.47
CA LEU A 633 41.14 -23.56 11.61
C LEU A 633 40.67 -24.92 11.07
N ASP A 634 41.60 -25.81 10.71
CA ASP A 634 41.23 -27.13 10.19
C ASP A 634 40.54 -27.98 11.26
N GLU A 635 41.02 -27.94 12.51
CA GLU A 635 40.41 -28.67 13.61
C GLU A 635 39.04 -28.07 14.04
N LEU A 636 38.95 -26.73 14.06
CA LEU A 636 37.70 -26.06 14.35
C LEU A 636 36.65 -26.36 13.28
N GLU A 637 37.04 -26.42 12.02
CA GLU A 637 36.17 -26.79 10.90
C GLU A 637 35.67 -28.25 11.00
N ARG A 638 36.59 -29.17 11.36
CA ARG A 638 36.23 -30.56 11.62
C ARG A 638 35.18 -30.70 12.71
N ILE A 639 35.37 -30.04 13.86
CA ILE A 639 34.40 -30.07 14.98
C ILE A 639 33.08 -29.46 14.58
N SER A 640 33.12 -28.35 13.84
CA SER A 640 31.89 -27.68 13.36
C SER A 640 31.07 -28.56 12.43
N ASN A 641 31.72 -29.24 11.47
CA ASN A 641 31.06 -30.13 10.52
C ASN A 641 30.41 -31.32 11.21
N LEU A 642 31.14 -31.99 12.13
CA LEU A 642 30.59 -33.09 12.94
C LEU A 642 29.36 -32.65 13.74
N TRP A 643 29.40 -31.45 14.32
CA TRP A 643 28.28 -30.90 15.09
C TRP A 643 27.05 -30.63 14.18
N LEU A 644 27.25 -30.05 12.99
CA LEU A 644 26.18 -29.73 12.03
C LEU A 644 25.49 -31.00 11.49
N GLU A 645 26.27 -32.04 11.19
CA GLU A 645 25.72 -33.34 10.73
C GLU A 645 24.72 -33.94 11.73
N THR A 646 24.99 -33.85 13.03
CA THR A 646 24.10 -34.38 14.06
C THR A 646 22.82 -33.59 14.22
N LYS A 647 22.79 -32.31 13.85
CA LYS A 647 21.62 -31.44 14.03
C LYS A 647 20.69 -31.44 12.82
N SER A 648 21.13 -31.99 11.66
CA SER A 648 20.35 -31.98 10.40
C SER A 648 19.83 -30.59 10.01
N VAL A 649 20.52 -29.51 10.38
CA VAL A 649 20.14 -28.12 10.11
C VAL A 649 21.18 -27.43 9.25
N ARG A 650 20.73 -26.52 8.41
CA ARG A 650 21.60 -25.58 7.71
C ARG A 650 21.91 -24.38 8.60
N GLU A 651 23.12 -23.88 8.51
CA GLU A 651 23.49 -22.63 9.17
C GLU A 651 22.63 -21.48 8.64
N LYS A 652 22.30 -20.57 9.55
CA LYS A 652 21.57 -19.35 9.24
C LYS A 652 22.58 -18.21 9.15
N GLY A 653 22.18 -17.10 8.63
CA GLY A 653 22.91 -15.86 8.60
C GLY A 653 22.10 -14.76 9.26
N PHE A 654 22.53 -13.52 9.08
CA PHE A 654 21.93 -12.28 9.53
C PHE A 654 22.03 -12.04 11.04
N SER A 655 21.25 -12.71 11.89
CA SER A 655 21.29 -12.58 13.36
C SER A 655 22.08 -13.69 14.06
N LEU A 656 22.61 -14.64 13.31
CA LEU A 656 23.42 -15.74 13.80
C LEU A 656 24.60 -15.95 12.85
N GLY A 657 25.78 -16.23 13.41
CA GLY A 657 26.94 -16.54 12.62
C GLY A 657 26.84 -17.89 11.89
N ASN A 658 27.64 -18.03 10.86
CA ASN A 658 27.93 -19.28 10.20
C ASN A 658 29.43 -19.56 10.22
N PHE A 659 29.83 -20.81 10.10
CA PHE A 659 31.22 -21.17 10.06
C PHE A 659 31.84 -20.73 8.72
N SER A 660 32.72 -19.74 8.77
CA SER A 660 33.64 -19.43 7.69
C SER A 660 35.01 -19.06 8.28
N ARG A 661 36.08 -19.49 7.60
CA ARG A 661 37.46 -19.18 8.06
C ARG A 661 37.70 -17.67 8.13
N GLU A 662 37.15 -16.91 7.19
CA GLU A 662 37.26 -15.44 7.17
C GLU A 662 36.57 -14.80 8.36
N TYR A 663 35.39 -15.30 8.74
CA TYR A 663 34.64 -14.82 9.90
C TYR A 663 35.42 -15.09 11.21
N LEU A 664 35.86 -16.34 11.41
CA LEU A 664 36.60 -16.71 12.64
C LEU A 664 37.91 -15.95 12.82
N ARG A 665 38.61 -15.57 11.74
CA ARG A 665 39.81 -14.73 11.80
C ARG A 665 39.60 -13.36 12.43
N LYS A 666 38.35 -12.93 12.61
CA LYS A 666 38.01 -11.63 13.22
C LYS A 666 37.94 -11.68 14.74
N PHE A 667 37.97 -12.88 15.36
CA PHE A 667 37.68 -13.08 16.78
C PHE A 667 38.75 -13.86 17.50
N ASP A 668 38.90 -13.60 18.81
CA ASP A 668 39.51 -14.53 19.73
C ASP A 668 38.60 -15.74 19.90
N ILE A 669 39.17 -16.95 20.00
CA ILE A 669 38.42 -18.20 20.11
C ILE A 669 38.67 -18.84 21.47
N ALA A 670 37.63 -19.10 22.19
CA ALA A 670 37.68 -19.91 23.41
C ALA A 670 37.62 -21.39 23.06
N VAL A 671 38.57 -22.17 23.54
CA VAL A 671 38.56 -23.63 23.32
C VAL A 671 38.66 -24.35 24.65
N ILE A 672 38.00 -25.51 24.74
CA ILE A 672 38.20 -26.47 25.83
C ILE A 672 39.13 -27.56 25.32
N LYS A 673 40.29 -27.67 25.92
CA LYS A 673 41.38 -28.60 25.58
C LYS A 673 41.63 -29.60 26.70
N LYS A 674 42.16 -30.77 26.31
CA LYS A 674 42.83 -31.73 27.15
C LYS A 674 43.91 -32.44 26.30
N ASP A 675 45.13 -32.53 26.82
CA ASP A 675 46.25 -33.20 26.13
C ASP A 675 46.38 -32.76 24.66
N GLU A 676 46.47 -31.39 24.46
CA GLU A 676 46.55 -30.72 23.15
C GLU A 676 45.37 -30.91 22.20
N LYS A 677 44.37 -31.69 22.55
CA LYS A 677 43.18 -31.94 21.73
C LYS A 677 42.04 -30.98 22.11
N ILE A 678 41.38 -30.41 21.09
CA ILE A 678 40.22 -29.51 21.24
C ILE A 678 38.91 -30.36 21.27
N TYR A 679 38.07 -30.13 22.27
CA TYR A 679 36.77 -30.80 22.45
C TYR A 679 35.60 -29.88 22.25
N ALA A 680 35.74 -28.58 22.48
CA ALA A 680 34.71 -27.57 22.22
C ALA A 680 35.36 -26.23 21.92
N PHE A 681 34.66 -25.40 21.16
CA PHE A 681 35.09 -24.03 20.90
C PHE A 681 33.87 -23.07 20.81
N ALA A 682 34.18 -21.78 21.04
CA ALA A 682 33.29 -20.67 20.76
C ALA A 682 34.07 -19.43 20.35
N ASN A 683 33.59 -18.65 19.36
CA ASN A 683 34.16 -17.34 19.08
C ASN A 683 33.61 -16.31 20.06
N LEU A 684 34.47 -15.37 20.49
CA LEU A 684 34.14 -14.40 21.52
C LEU A 684 33.60 -13.10 20.91
N PHE A 685 32.44 -12.69 21.35
CA PHE A 685 31.89 -11.37 21.08
C PHE A 685 32.25 -10.41 22.22
N LEU A 686 33.29 -9.61 22.00
CA LEU A 686 33.81 -8.67 22.96
C LEU A 686 33.33 -7.25 22.63
N THR A 687 32.79 -6.54 23.62
CA THR A 687 32.44 -5.12 23.43
C THR A 687 33.59 -4.20 23.79
N GLY A 688 33.75 -3.12 23.01
CA GLY A 688 34.81 -2.15 23.22
C GLY A 688 34.74 -1.42 24.57
N THR A 689 33.53 -1.24 25.11
CA THR A 689 33.30 -0.60 26.42
C THR A 689 33.40 -1.55 27.61
N LYS A 690 33.56 -2.85 27.36
CA LYS A 690 33.52 -3.92 28.38
C LYS A 690 32.19 -4.03 29.15
N GLU A 691 31.09 -3.50 28.58
CA GLU A 691 29.75 -3.65 29.17
C GLU A 691 29.27 -5.11 29.09
N GLU A 692 29.64 -5.79 27.98
CA GLU A 692 29.10 -7.11 27.66
C GLU A 692 30.13 -8.01 26.99
N ILE A 693 30.08 -9.29 27.30
CA ILE A 693 30.75 -10.38 26.60
C ILE A 693 29.71 -11.42 26.22
N SER A 694 29.84 -12.00 25.03
CA SER A 694 28.99 -13.09 24.53
C SER A 694 29.79 -14.03 23.64
N ILE A 695 29.11 -15.01 23.09
CA ILE A 695 29.60 -15.94 22.06
C ILE A 695 28.56 -16.09 20.96
N ASP A 696 29.00 -16.49 19.77
CA ASP A 696 28.10 -16.73 18.65
C ASP A 696 28.15 -18.22 18.23
N LEU A 697 29.19 -18.64 17.50
CA LEU A 697 29.38 -20.04 17.18
C LEU A 697 29.89 -20.80 18.40
N MET A 698 29.08 -21.73 18.91
CA MET A 698 29.46 -22.66 19.96
C MET A 698 29.28 -24.09 19.44
N ARG A 699 30.41 -24.82 19.36
CA ARG A 699 30.50 -26.17 18.81
C ARG A 699 31.28 -27.08 19.71
N TYR A 700 30.97 -28.35 19.71
CA TYR A 700 31.72 -29.37 20.42
C TYR A 700 31.83 -30.65 19.61
N ASP A 701 32.83 -31.44 19.82
CA ASP A 701 33.02 -32.75 19.22
C ASP A 701 31.96 -33.71 19.79
N VAL A 702 30.96 -34.03 18.97
CA VAL A 702 29.78 -34.84 19.41
C VAL A 702 30.16 -36.29 19.76
N ASN A 703 31.29 -36.79 19.28
CA ASN A 703 31.74 -38.16 19.49
C ASN A 703 32.59 -38.29 20.75
N GLU A 704 33.45 -37.29 21.05
CA GLU A 704 34.48 -37.41 22.06
C GLU A 704 34.39 -36.41 23.22
N ALA A 705 33.58 -35.33 23.08
CA ALA A 705 33.47 -34.34 24.14
C ALA A 705 32.80 -34.90 25.40
N PRO A 706 33.31 -34.59 26.59
CA PRO A 706 32.73 -35.05 27.84
C PRO A 706 31.36 -34.43 28.09
N ASN A 707 30.49 -35.17 28.78
CA ASN A 707 29.17 -34.65 29.17
C ASN A 707 29.34 -33.38 30.02
N GLY A 708 28.61 -32.33 29.65
CA GLY A 708 28.64 -31.03 30.31
C GLY A 708 29.79 -30.11 29.86
N VAL A 709 30.47 -30.41 28.73
CA VAL A 709 31.56 -29.56 28.18
C VAL A 709 31.07 -28.15 27.89
N MET A 710 29.83 -27.98 27.43
CA MET A 710 29.28 -26.64 27.16
C MET A 710 28.94 -25.87 28.43
N ASP A 711 28.45 -26.52 29.48
CA ASP A 711 28.24 -25.88 30.78
C ASP A 711 29.58 -25.41 31.33
N TYR A 712 30.59 -26.25 31.20
CA TYR A 712 31.98 -25.88 31.63
C TYR A 712 32.53 -24.70 30.82
N LEU A 713 32.37 -24.69 29.51
CA LEU A 713 32.79 -23.59 28.66
C LEU A 713 32.10 -22.28 29.10
N PHE A 714 30.78 -22.27 29.28
CA PHE A 714 30.03 -21.07 29.73
C PHE A 714 30.51 -20.59 31.10
N ILE A 715 30.71 -21.49 32.08
CA ILE A 715 31.21 -21.11 33.40
C ILE A 715 32.58 -20.49 33.29
N LYS A 716 33.50 -21.11 32.54
CA LYS A 716 34.86 -20.62 32.33
C LYS A 716 34.88 -19.28 31.60
N LEU A 717 33.99 -19.07 30.66
CA LEU A 717 33.85 -17.77 29.97
C LEU A 717 33.28 -16.67 30.87
N MET A 718 32.38 -16.99 31.78
CA MET A 718 31.89 -16.03 32.79
C MET A 718 33.03 -15.66 33.77
N GLU A 719 33.83 -16.63 34.20
CA GLU A 719 35.04 -16.38 35.00
C GLU A 719 36.06 -15.50 34.24
N TYR A 720 36.29 -15.80 32.97
CA TYR A 720 37.17 -15.02 32.07
C TYR A 720 36.64 -13.59 31.91
N GLY A 721 35.34 -13.41 31.62
CA GLY A 721 34.71 -12.11 31.49
C GLY A 721 34.83 -11.27 32.76
N LYS A 722 34.56 -11.88 33.92
CA LYS A 722 34.71 -11.23 35.23
C LYS A 722 36.19 -10.79 35.47
N ALA A 723 37.15 -11.67 35.20
CA ALA A 723 38.57 -11.39 35.36
C ALA A 723 39.07 -10.26 34.43
N ASN A 724 38.48 -10.10 33.26
CA ASN A 724 38.82 -9.08 32.26
C ASN A 724 38.00 -7.78 32.40
N GLY A 725 37.16 -7.67 33.44
CA GLY A 725 36.42 -6.44 33.78
C GLY A 725 35.15 -6.22 32.95
N TYR A 726 34.57 -7.28 32.34
CA TYR A 726 33.25 -7.23 31.71
C TYR A 726 32.17 -7.23 32.79
N LYS A 727 31.08 -6.46 32.56
CA LYS A 727 29.99 -6.33 33.56
C LYS A 727 28.99 -7.45 33.50
N LYS A 728 28.65 -7.93 32.29
CA LYS A 728 27.67 -8.98 32.08
C LYS A 728 28.06 -9.94 30.97
N PHE A 729 27.57 -11.18 31.09
CA PHE A 729 27.62 -12.18 30.04
C PHE A 729 26.26 -12.32 29.39
N ASN A 730 26.19 -12.19 28.08
CA ASN A 730 24.96 -12.34 27.31
C ASN A 730 24.87 -13.79 26.78
N LEU A 731 23.79 -14.49 27.16
CA LEU A 731 23.50 -15.86 26.70
C LEU A 731 22.66 -15.89 25.42
N GLY A 732 22.31 -14.73 24.87
CA GLY A 732 21.49 -14.57 23.69
C GLY A 732 20.00 -14.44 24.00
N MET A 733 19.22 -14.25 22.93
CA MET A 733 17.76 -14.07 23.02
C MET A 733 17.03 -15.42 22.94
N ALA A 734 16.07 -15.62 23.84
CA ALA A 734 15.09 -16.70 23.77
C ALA A 734 13.87 -16.20 22.98
N PRO A 735 13.68 -16.63 21.71
CA PRO A 735 12.56 -16.20 20.90
C PRO A 735 11.21 -16.58 21.54
N LEU A 736 10.24 -15.65 21.47
CA LEU A 736 8.89 -15.79 22.02
C LEU A 736 8.79 -15.91 23.56
N SER A 737 9.89 -15.82 24.28
CA SER A 737 9.89 -15.78 25.75
C SER A 737 9.21 -14.50 26.26
N GLY A 738 8.47 -14.62 27.37
CA GLY A 738 7.81 -13.48 28.04
C GLY A 738 6.68 -12.84 27.22
N ILE A 739 6.12 -13.50 26.22
CA ILE A 739 4.94 -13.07 25.46
C ILE A 739 3.71 -13.75 26.06
N GLU A 740 3.08 -13.11 27.05
CA GLU A 740 1.91 -13.66 27.75
C GLU A 740 0.58 -13.43 27.04
N ASP A 741 0.51 -12.49 26.10
CA ASP A 741 -0.75 -12.11 25.45
C ASP A 741 -1.11 -13.07 24.31
N LYS A 742 -2.05 -13.97 24.59
CA LYS A 742 -2.62 -14.92 23.59
C LYS A 742 -3.28 -14.24 22.38
N ASN A 743 -3.48 -12.93 22.43
CA ASN A 743 -4.05 -12.11 21.34
C ASN A 743 -2.96 -11.39 20.51
N SER A 744 -1.69 -11.58 20.77
CA SER A 744 -0.64 -10.97 19.96
C SER A 744 -0.67 -11.56 18.53
N GLY A 745 -0.57 -10.70 17.54
CA GLY A 745 -0.58 -11.11 16.12
C GLY A 745 0.52 -12.12 15.76
N LEU A 746 1.63 -12.13 16.50
CA LEU A 746 2.74 -13.09 16.36
C LEU A 746 2.34 -14.51 16.75
N ILE A 747 1.64 -14.71 17.88
CA ILE A 747 1.16 -16.03 18.31
C ILE A 747 0.11 -16.57 17.34
N SER A 748 -0.76 -15.68 16.81
CA SER A 748 -1.75 -16.04 15.79
C SER A 748 -1.11 -16.46 14.46
N LEU A 749 0.04 -15.90 14.10
CA LEU A 749 0.81 -16.30 12.91
C LEU A 749 1.54 -17.62 13.11
N TRP A 750 2.11 -17.85 14.29
CA TRP A 750 2.81 -19.10 14.64
C TRP A 750 1.86 -20.31 14.72
N ASN A 751 0.68 -20.15 15.28
CA ASN A 751 -0.33 -21.21 15.33
C ASN A 751 -0.97 -21.56 13.97
N LYS A 752 -0.63 -20.82 12.91
CA LYS A 752 -1.08 -21.06 11.52
C LYS A 752 0.03 -21.59 10.59
N ALA A 753 1.28 -21.60 11.03
CA ALA A 753 2.42 -22.19 10.34
C ALA A 753 2.70 -23.62 10.82
#